data_a952768c08052695e8738498869c919b
#
_entry.id   a952768c08052695e8738498869c919b
#
_cell.length_a   1.000
_cell.length_b   1.000
_cell.length_c   1.000
_cell.angle_alpha   90.00
_cell.angle_beta   90.00
_cell.angle_gamma   90.00
#
_symmetry.space_group_name_H-M   'P 1'
#
loop_
_entity.id
_entity.type
_entity.pdbx_description
1 polymer ?
#
loop_
_entity_poly.entity_id
_entity_poly.type
_entity_poly.pdbx_seq_one_letter_code
_entity_poly.pdbx_strand_id
1 'polypeptide(L)'
;MELAVLLAAGLRDWIDLGVICGILLLNALVGWYQEKQAADVVASLKGDIAMRAIVIRNSEEEEVLARELVIGDIVVVEEGTVIPADVRLICDYGKPEMFDTYKEYLVNLNDDTLKEEVEDHDEDNLESHQGVSLIACDQSAITGESLAVDKYMADTCYYTTGCKRGKAYGIVTATARQSFVGKTAALIQGAQDTGHFKAVMDNIGTSLLVLVMFWILTAWIGGFFRHLKIATPENSDNNLLHYTLILLIVGVPVGLPVVTTTTLAVGAAYLAKRKAVVQKLTAIESLAGVDILCSDKTGTLTANQLSIREPYVAEGIDINWMMAVAAIASSHNVKNLDPIDKVTILTLRRYPKAREILSRDWITEKYIPFDPVSKRITTTCTCDGIRYVCAKGAPKAILSMSACSQKEAQLFRDKATEFACRGFRSLGVAVQKEGEPWQLLGMYPMFDPPREDTAHTIAEAQILGLSVKMLTGDAIAIAKETCKMLALGSKVYDSERLIHGGLAGSAQHDLVEKADGFAEVFPEHKYQVVEMLQQRGHLTAMTGDGVNDAPSLKKADCGIAVEGSTEAAQAAADIVFLAPGLSTIVDAIKLARQIFQRMKAYIQYRIALCLHLEIYLVTSMIIIDETVRSDLIVFIALFADLATIAVAYDNAHFEARPVEWQLPKIWVISVILGVLLGAATWIIR
;
A
#
# COMPACT_ATOMS: atom_id res chain seq x y z
N MET A 1 -1.70 16.51 33.89
CA MET A 1 -0.37 16.91 34.43
C MET A 1 -0.23 18.42 34.58
N GLU A 2 -0.64 19.23 33.62
CA GLU A 2 -0.64 20.71 33.79
C GLU A 2 -1.40 21.16 35.05
N LEU A 3 -2.56 20.56 35.30
CA LEU A 3 -3.35 20.81 36.49
C LEU A 3 -2.60 20.38 37.78
N ALA A 4 -1.83 19.29 37.73
CA ALA A 4 -0.99 18.86 38.84
C ALA A 4 0.17 19.84 39.10
N VAL A 5 0.79 20.38 38.05
CA VAL A 5 1.83 21.43 38.17
C VAL A 5 1.24 22.70 38.79
N LEU A 6 0.05 23.14 38.35
CA LEU A 6 -0.63 24.29 38.92
C LEU A 6 -1.02 24.10 40.37
N LEU A 7 -1.47 22.88 40.74
CA LEU A 7 -1.85 22.53 42.08
C LEU A 7 -0.64 22.51 43.02
N ALA A 8 0.47 21.87 42.61
CA ALA A 8 1.73 21.85 43.37
C ALA A 8 2.29 23.27 43.56
N ALA A 9 2.25 24.10 42.53
CA ALA A 9 2.63 25.52 42.66
C ALA A 9 1.72 26.30 43.65
N GLY A 10 0.40 26.05 43.57
CA GLY A 10 -0.59 26.65 44.48
C GLY A 10 -0.41 26.25 45.93
N LEU A 11 -0.03 25.03 46.19
CA LEU A 11 0.28 24.49 47.52
C LEU A 11 1.67 24.91 48.02
N ARG A 12 2.48 25.58 47.19
CA ARG A 12 3.89 25.96 47.44
C ARG A 12 4.79 24.76 47.73
N ASP A 13 4.43 23.59 47.23
CA ASP A 13 5.28 22.42 47.30
C ASP A 13 6.29 22.43 46.15
N TRP A 14 7.41 23.09 46.37
CA TRP A 14 8.47 23.29 45.39
C TRP A 14 9.21 22.00 45.05
N ILE A 15 9.19 21.01 45.98
CA ILE A 15 9.84 19.71 45.72
C ILE A 15 9.03 18.93 44.74
N ASP A 16 7.76 18.74 44.97
CA ASP A 16 6.84 18.02 44.07
C ASP A 16 6.73 18.72 42.71
N LEU A 17 6.65 20.05 42.71
CA LEU A 17 6.68 20.83 41.47
C LEU A 17 7.93 20.54 40.65
N GLY A 18 9.11 20.57 41.30
CA GLY A 18 10.39 20.30 40.62
C GLY A 18 10.48 18.89 40.07
N VAL A 19 10.00 17.90 40.84
CA VAL A 19 10.01 16.50 40.42
C VAL A 19 9.03 16.25 39.28
N ILE A 20 7.80 16.78 39.36
CA ILE A 20 6.81 16.66 38.27
C ILE A 20 7.34 17.30 36.97
N CYS A 21 7.87 18.49 37.04
CA CYS A 21 8.48 19.16 35.89
C CYS A 21 9.67 18.37 35.33
N GLY A 22 10.52 17.82 36.23
CA GLY A 22 11.64 16.97 35.85
C GLY A 22 11.21 15.70 35.11
N ILE A 23 10.15 15.04 35.59
CA ILE A 23 9.58 13.84 34.93
C ILE A 23 8.99 14.19 33.57
N LEU A 24 8.23 15.28 33.47
CA LEU A 24 7.68 15.73 32.19
C LEU A 24 8.79 16.02 31.19
N LEU A 25 9.84 16.70 31.60
CA LEU A 25 11.00 16.99 30.79
C LEU A 25 11.74 15.72 30.35
N LEU A 26 12.00 14.80 31.31
CA LEU A 26 12.66 13.53 31.03
C LEU A 26 11.85 12.68 30.04
N ASN A 27 10.54 12.53 30.26
CA ASN A 27 9.67 11.78 29.37
C ASN A 27 9.61 12.42 27.97
N ALA A 28 9.57 13.75 27.88
CA ALA A 28 9.60 14.45 26.62
C ALA A 28 10.94 14.24 25.88
N LEU A 29 12.07 14.30 26.59
CA LEU A 29 13.39 14.07 26.02
C LEU A 29 13.57 12.63 25.55
N VAL A 30 13.18 11.66 26.36
CA VAL A 30 13.26 10.23 26.03
C VAL A 30 12.33 9.93 24.85
N GLY A 31 11.10 10.41 24.87
CA GLY A 31 10.15 10.25 23.78
C GLY A 31 10.68 10.86 22.48
N TRP A 32 11.18 12.09 22.53
CA TRP A 32 11.78 12.73 21.37
C TRP A 32 13.01 11.97 20.81
N TYR A 33 13.90 11.50 21.70
CA TYR A 33 15.08 10.74 21.27
C TYR A 33 14.69 9.43 20.59
N GLN A 34 13.75 8.70 21.15
CA GLN A 34 13.27 7.42 20.61
C GLN A 34 12.51 7.62 19.28
N GLU A 35 11.62 8.62 19.22
CA GLU A 35 10.90 8.97 18.00
C GLU A 35 11.88 9.38 16.88
N LYS A 36 12.88 10.19 17.22
CA LYS A 36 13.95 10.55 16.28
C LYS A 36 14.72 9.33 15.78
N GLN A 37 15.18 8.45 16.68
CA GLN A 37 15.91 7.24 16.31
C GLN A 37 15.08 6.33 15.40
N ALA A 38 13.79 6.17 15.68
CA ALA A 38 12.89 5.39 14.86
C ALA A 38 12.63 6.07 13.49
N ALA A 39 12.44 7.39 13.49
CA ALA A 39 12.28 8.16 12.27
C ALA A 39 13.53 8.10 11.37
N ASP A 40 14.74 8.16 11.96
CA ASP A 40 16.01 8.06 11.24
C ASP A 40 16.17 6.68 10.57
N VAL A 41 15.79 5.58 11.24
CA VAL A 41 15.79 4.23 10.66
C VAL A 41 14.79 4.12 9.51
N VAL A 42 13.58 4.61 9.69
CA VAL A 42 12.55 4.62 8.63
C VAL A 42 12.97 5.53 7.47
N ALA A 43 13.57 6.69 7.77
CA ALA A 43 14.03 7.63 6.75
C ALA A 43 15.17 7.08 5.90
N SER A 44 16.13 6.35 6.52
CA SER A 44 17.24 5.71 5.78
C SER A 44 16.74 4.68 4.78
N LEU A 45 15.66 3.97 5.10
CA LEU A 45 15.06 2.96 4.24
C LEU A 45 14.09 3.55 3.21
N LYS A 46 13.42 4.68 3.55
CA LYS A 46 12.62 5.45 2.59
C LYS A 46 13.49 6.08 1.49
N GLY A 47 14.76 6.32 1.74
CA GLY A 47 15.71 6.77 0.73
C GLY A 47 15.85 5.78 -0.44
N ASP A 48 15.70 4.49 -0.18
CA ASP A 48 15.74 3.44 -1.21
C ASP A 48 14.43 3.34 -2.03
N ILE A 49 13.34 3.96 -1.53
CA ILE A 49 11.99 3.98 -2.14
C ILE A 49 11.67 5.38 -2.67
N ALA A 50 12.60 6.33 -2.61
CA ALA A 50 12.36 7.69 -3.09
C ALA A 50 12.03 7.68 -4.58
N MET A 51 10.96 8.41 -4.95
CA MET A 51 10.55 8.59 -6.34
C MET A 51 11.72 9.09 -7.17
N ARG A 52 11.97 8.44 -8.30
CA ARG A 52 13.04 8.78 -9.24
C ARG A 52 12.45 9.26 -10.55
N ALA A 53 13.21 10.01 -11.30
CA ALA A 53 12.82 10.50 -12.61
C ALA A 53 14.01 10.35 -13.57
N ILE A 54 13.71 9.97 -14.79
CA ILE A 54 14.69 9.98 -15.87
C ILE A 54 14.66 11.37 -16.50
N VAL A 55 15.76 12.09 -16.42
CA VAL A 55 15.90 13.42 -16.99
C VAL A 55 16.92 13.41 -18.13
N ILE A 56 16.75 14.33 -19.07
CA ILE A 56 17.72 14.55 -20.13
C ILE A 56 18.50 15.82 -19.79
N ARG A 57 19.75 15.64 -19.40
CA ARG A 57 20.70 16.74 -19.14
C ARG A 57 21.95 16.52 -19.98
N ASN A 58 22.46 17.58 -20.59
CA ASN A 58 23.63 17.52 -21.48
C ASN A 58 23.51 16.47 -22.62
N SER A 59 22.29 16.23 -23.12
CA SER A 59 21.96 15.22 -24.13
C SER A 59 22.15 13.76 -23.71
N GLU A 60 22.26 13.50 -22.41
CA GLU A 60 22.31 12.15 -21.83
C GLU A 60 21.11 11.94 -20.91
N GLU A 61 20.59 10.70 -20.90
CA GLU A 61 19.55 10.29 -19.94
C GLU A 61 20.22 9.97 -18.60
N GLU A 62 19.82 10.68 -17.56
CA GLU A 62 20.29 10.51 -16.19
C GLU A 62 19.11 10.23 -15.24
N GLU A 63 19.26 9.26 -14.34
CA GLU A 63 18.27 8.98 -13.31
C GLU A 63 18.56 9.83 -12.07
N VAL A 64 17.63 10.71 -11.72
CA VAL A 64 17.75 11.62 -10.56
C VAL A 64 16.59 11.39 -9.59
N LEU A 65 16.75 11.82 -8.35
CA LEU A 65 15.65 11.83 -7.39
C LEU A 65 14.62 12.91 -7.78
N ALA A 66 13.33 12.62 -7.69
CA ALA A 66 12.27 13.56 -8.07
C ALA A 66 12.37 14.91 -7.31
N ARG A 67 12.94 14.92 -6.08
CA ARG A 67 13.21 16.15 -5.32
C ARG A 67 14.31 17.05 -5.91
N GLU A 68 15.10 16.53 -6.85
CA GLU A 68 16.21 17.25 -7.50
C GLU A 68 15.79 17.83 -8.87
N LEU A 69 14.51 17.63 -9.24
CA LEU A 69 13.92 18.20 -10.44
C LEU A 69 13.76 19.71 -10.30
N VAL A 70 14.09 20.41 -11.36
CA VAL A 70 13.86 21.86 -11.49
C VAL A 70 12.95 22.17 -12.67
N ILE A 71 12.29 23.31 -12.61
CA ILE A 71 11.45 23.80 -13.71
C ILE A 71 12.32 23.97 -14.94
N GLY A 72 11.90 23.38 -16.07
CA GLY A 72 12.63 23.37 -17.33
C GLY A 72 13.42 22.09 -17.61
N ASP A 73 13.53 21.16 -16.64
CA ASP A 73 14.08 19.84 -16.91
C ASP A 73 13.20 19.09 -17.93
N ILE A 74 13.84 18.37 -18.85
CA ILE A 74 13.16 17.46 -19.76
C ILE A 74 13.17 16.09 -19.10
N VAL A 75 11.97 15.54 -18.85
CA VAL A 75 11.78 14.24 -18.21
C VAL A 75 11.20 13.23 -19.18
N VAL A 76 11.52 11.97 -18.97
CA VAL A 76 10.91 10.84 -19.66
C VAL A 76 9.78 10.32 -18.80
N VAL A 77 8.56 10.33 -19.33
CA VAL A 77 7.39 9.73 -18.71
C VAL A 77 7.11 8.41 -19.40
N GLU A 78 7.05 7.32 -18.64
CA GLU A 78 6.82 5.98 -19.20
C GLU A 78 5.80 5.18 -18.40
N GLU A 79 5.25 4.16 -19.03
CA GLU A 79 4.30 3.24 -18.40
C GLU A 79 4.85 2.65 -17.10
N GLY A 80 4.01 2.64 -16.06
CA GLY A 80 4.36 2.12 -14.74
C GLY A 80 4.99 3.15 -13.79
N THR A 81 5.37 4.35 -14.29
CA THR A 81 5.95 5.40 -13.45
C THR A 81 4.91 6.36 -12.91
N VAL A 82 5.22 6.99 -11.80
CA VAL A 82 4.46 8.14 -11.26
C VAL A 82 5.05 9.41 -11.86
N ILE A 83 4.17 10.33 -12.27
CA ILE A 83 4.59 11.63 -12.78
C ILE A 83 5.29 12.40 -11.66
N PRO A 84 6.60 12.73 -11.81
CA PRO A 84 7.42 13.20 -10.69
C PRO A 84 7.25 14.69 -10.37
N ALA A 85 6.60 15.43 -11.24
CA ALA A 85 6.29 16.88 -11.15
C ALA A 85 5.13 17.22 -12.09
N ASP A 86 4.62 18.45 -12.11
CA ASP A 86 3.72 18.84 -13.19
C ASP A 86 4.53 18.95 -14.48
N VAL A 87 4.20 18.14 -15.47
CA VAL A 87 4.96 17.97 -16.69
C VAL A 87 4.07 18.27 -17.89
N ARG A 88 4.54 19.10 -18.83
CA ARG A 88 3.89 19.35 -20.09
C ARG A 88 4.51 18.48 -21.17
N LEU A 89 3.70 17.67 -21.85
CA LEU A 89 4.19 16.75 -22.89
C LEU A 89 4.69 17.50 -24.11
N ILE A 90 5.84 17.03 -24.65
CA ILE A 90 6.51 17.66 -25.79
C ILE A 90 6.35 16.79 -27.04
N CYS A 91 6.77 15.54 -26.98
CA CYS A 91 6.76 14.62 -28.12
C CYS A 91 6.80 13.16 -27.68
N ASP A 92 6.50 12.26 -28.61
CA ASP A 92 6.60 10.82 -28.42
C ASP A 92 8.07 10.40 -28.26
N TYR A 93 8.31 9.39 -27.42
CA TYR A 93 9.65 8.84 -27.22
C TYR A 93 10.15 8.19 -28.52
N GLY A 94 11.34 8.57 -28.97
CA GLY A 94 11.92 8.08 -30.22
C GLY A 94 11.51 8.84 -31.47
N LYS A 95 10.72 9.90 -31.36
CA LYS A 95 10.39 10.83 -32.47
C LYS A 95 10.74 12.27 -32.12
N PRO A 96 12.03 12.59 -31.92
CA PRO A 96 12.47 13.94 -31.58
C PRO A 96 12.15 14.97 -32.67
N GLU A 97 11.86 14.55 -33.89
CA GLU A 97 11.42 15.40 -35.00
C GLU A 97 10.12 16.16 -34.68
N MET A 98 9.26 15.61 -33.82
CA MET A 98 8.05 16.29 -33.33
C MET A 98 8.37 17.51 -32.44
N PHE A 99 9.61 17.68 -31.98
CA PHE A 99 10.04 18.83 -31.21
C PHE A 99 10.02 20.13 -32.00
N ASP A 100 10.27 20.08 -33.28
CA ASP A 100 10.18 21.26 -34.17
C ASP A 100 8.73 21.70 -34.37
N THR A 101 7.80 20.76 -34.44
CA THR A 101 6.35 21.05 -34.45
C THR A 101 5.89 21.68 -33.10
N TYR A 102 6.46 21.26 -32.00
CA TYR A 102 6.19 21.87 -30.68
C TYR A 102 6.74 23.30 -30.58
N LYS A 103 7.89 23.58 -31.15
CA LYS A 103 8.43 24.96 -31.27
C LYS A 103 7.53 25.87 -32.10
N GLU A 104 7.02 25.39 -33.21
CA GLU A 104 6.05 26.13 -34.04
C GLU A 104 4.77 26.43 -33.24
N TYR A 105 4.28 25.45 -32.49
CA TYR A 105 3.13 25.63 -31.60
C TYR A 105 3.39 26.70 -30.52
N LEU A 106 4.57 26.67 -29.87
CA LEU A 106 4.95 27.69 -28.87
C LEU A 106 5.11 29.10 -29.43
N VAL A 107 5.61 29.23 -30.67
CA VAL A 107 5.75 30.50 -31.36
C VAL A 107 4.38 31.11 -31.68
N ASN A 108 3.43 30.28 -32.12
CA ASN A 108 2.06 30.70 -32.42
C ASN A 108 1.23 31.03 -31.21
N LEU A 109 1.60 30.50 -30.00
CA LEU A 109 0.96 30.81 -28.71
C LEU A 109 1.31 32.20 -28.16
N ASN A 110 2.37 32.85 -28.65
CA ASN A 110 2.80 34.18 -28.18
C ASN A 110 2.05 35.37 -28.83
N ASP A 111 1.15 35.13 -29.78
CA ASP A 111 0.30 36.11 -30.38
C ASP A 111 -1.11 36.09 -29.77
N ASP A 112 -1.40 37.07 -28.94
CA ASP A 112 -2.68 37.60 -28.37
C ASP A 112 -3.92 36.68 -28.16
N THR A 113 -3.92 35.43 -28.53
CA THR A 113 -5.04 34.47 -28.35
C THR A 113 -5.13 33.87 -26.95
N LEU A 114 -4.11 34.03 -26.11
CA LEU A 114 -4.02 33.42 -24.76
C LEU A 114 -4.93 34.02 -23.69
N LYS A 115 -5.64 35.12 -23.99
CA LYS A 115 -6.54 35.72 -23.00
C LYS A 115 -7.99 35.30 -23.09
N GLU A 116 -8.40 34.72 -24.20
CA GLU A 116 -9.79 34.29 -24.41
C GLU A 116 -10.06 32.80 -24.16
N GLU A 117 -9.03 31.93 -24.23
CA GLU A 117 -9.21 30.46 -24.06
C GLU A 117 -9.14 29.96 -22.60
N VAL A 118 -8.89 30.83 -21.61
CA VAL A 118 -8.82 30.44 -20.19
C VAL A 118 -10.19 30.48 -19.48
N GLU A 119 -11.20 31.08 -20.10
CA GLU A 119 -12.53 31.26 -19.47
C GLU A 119 -13.65 30.35 -20.02
N ASP A 120 -13.44 29.62 -21.12
CA ASP A 120 -14.46 28.72 -21.71
C ASP A 120 -13.97 27.28 -21.85
N HIS A 121 -13.80 26.58 -20.74
CA HIS A 121 -13.78 25.11 -20.73
C HIS A 121 -15.19 24.57 -20.50
N ASP A 122 -16.07 24.79 -21.45
CA ASP A 122 -17.29 24.03 -21.61
C ASP A 122 -17.04 22.74 -22.38
N GLU A 123 -17.65 21.66 -21.92
CA GLU A 123 -17.43 20.23 -22.22
C GLU A 123 -17.67 19.78 -23.69
N ASP A 124 -17.85 20.69 -24.66
CA ASP A 124 -18.33 20.34 -26.01
C ASP A 124 -17.26 20.37 -27.14
N ASN A 125 -15.99 20.58 -26.84
CA ASN A 125 -14.94 20.62 -27.88
C ASN A 125 -14.08 19.32 -27.95
N LEU A 126 -14.72 18.16 -28.04
CA LEU A 126 -14.05 16.85 -28.19
C LEU A 126 -13.53 16.57 -29.63
N GLU A 127 -13.74 17.46 -30.60
CA GLU A 127 -13.46 17.18 -32.01
C GLU A 127 -12.17 17.83 -32.58
N SER A 128 -11.38 18.59 -31.81
CA SER A 128 -10.23 19.32 -32.38
C SER A 128 -8.85 18.67 -32.19
N HIS A 129 -8.73 17.56 -31.46
CA HIS A 129 -7.45 16.89 -31.31
C HIS A 129 -7.24 15.78 -32.36
N GLN A 130 -6.89 16.16 -33.59
CA GLN A 130 -6.42 15.24 -34.64
C GLN A 130 -4.98 14.75 -34.38
N GLY A 131 -4.66 14.28 -33.18
CA GLY A 131 -3.35 13.76 -32.80
C GLY A 131 -3.44 12.34 -32.24
N VAL A 132 -2.38 11.56 -32.42
CA VAL A 132 -2.22 10.28 -31.72
C VAL A 132 -1.92 10.57 -30.25
N SER A 133 -2.68 9.98 -29.32
CA SER A 133 -2.41 10.03 -27.87
C SER A 133 -0.97 9.60 -27.58
N LEU A 134 -0.21 10.42 -26.88
CA LEU A 134 1.18 10.14 -26.50
C LEU A 134 1.26 9.15 -25.33
N ILE A 135 0.50 9.44 -24.28
CA ILE A 135 0.41 8.62 -23.07
C ILE A 135 -1.01 8.61 -22.52
N ALA A 136 -1.33 7.67 -21.65
CA ALA A 136 -2.56 7.67 -20.87
C ALA A 136 -2.23 7.74 -19.38
N CYS A 137 -2.79 8.73 -18.68
CA CYS A 137 -2.54 8.98 -17.26
C CYS A 137 -3.72 8.58 -16.40
N ASP A 138 -3.46 7.92 -15.28
CA ASP A 138 -4.43 7.70 -14.22
C ASP A 138 -4.51 8.94 -13.32
N GLN A 139 -5.61 9.65 -13.43
CA GLN A 139 -5.86 10.85 -12.64
C GLN A 139 -6.81 10.61 -11.46
N SER A 140 -7.12 9.35 -11.15
CA SER A 140 -8.07 8.96 -10.09
C SER A 140 -7.73 9.57 -8.72
N ALA A 141 -6.46 9.78 -8.42
CA ALA A 141 -6.01 10.44 -7.21
C ALA A 141 -6.41 11.94 -7.13
N ILE A 142 -6.72 12.56 -8.27
CA ILE A 142 -7.08 13.99 -8.38
C ILE A 142 -8.57 14.15 -8.67
N THR A 143 -9.10 13.40 -9.64
CA THR A 143 -10.48 13.54 -10.12
C THR A 143 -11.45 12.57 -9.47
N GLY A 144 -10.97 11.51 -8.86
CA GLY A 144 -11.79 10.40 -8.34
C GLY A 144 -12.29 9.43 -9.42
N GLU A 145 -11.99 9.67 -10.70
CA GLU A 145 -12.42 8.82 -11.80
C GLU A 145 -11.34 7.80 -12.16
N SER A 146 -11.74 6.52 -12.25
CA SER A 146 -10.82 5.38 -12.48
C SER A 146 -10.38 5.21 -13.94
N LEU A 147 -10.97 5.94 -14.87
CA LEU A 147 -10.61 5.87 -16.28
C LEU A 147 -9.30 6.62 -16.54
N ALA A 148 -8.39 5.97 -17.26
CA ALA A 148 -7.17 6.65 -17.70
C ALA A 148 -7.51 7.70 -18.77
N VAL A 149 -6.98 8.89 -18.59
CA VAL A 149 -7.16 10.03 -19.50
C VAL A 149 -6.05 10.02 -20.52
N ASP A 150 -6.41 9.96 -21.79
CA ASP A 150 -5.45 10.09 -22.90
C ASP A 150 -4.89 11.52 -22.95
N LYS A 151 -3.57 11.63 -23.03
CA LYS A 151 -2.83 12.89 -23.09
C LYS A 151 -2.14 13.06 -24.44
N TYR A 152 -2.25 14.24 -24.96
CA TYR A 152 -1.74 14.65 -26.26
C TYR A 152 -0.54 15.58 -26.10
N MET A 153 0.06 15.97 -27.21
CA MET A 153 1.13 16.97 -27.23
C MET A 153 0.62 18.31 -26.64
N ALA A 154 1.44 18.92 -25.81
CA ALA A 154 1.15 20.12 -25.02
C ALA A 154 0.22 19.96 -23.82
N ASP A 155 -0.37 18.78 -23.60
CA ASP A 155 -1.16 18.52 -22.40
C ASP A 155 -0.29 18.46 -21.14
N THR A 156 -0.89 18.83 -20.01
CA THR A 156 -0.24 18.75 -18.70
C THR A 156 -0.57 17.44 -18.01
N CYS A 157 0.48 16.75 -17.56
CA CYS A 157 0.41 15.61 -16.65
C CYS A 157 0.72 16.10 -15.24
N TYR A 158 -0.13 15.78 -14.29
CA TYR A 158 -0.03 16.29 -12.94
C TYR A 158 0.83 15.42 -12.04
N TYR A 159 1.54 16.04 -11.12
CA TYR A 159 2.30 15.39 -10.07
C TYR A 159 1.47 14.35 -9.33
N THR A 160 2.06 13.20 -8.99
CA THR A 160 1.43 12.02 -8.34
C THR A 160 0.46 11.21 -9.16
N THR A 161 0.17 11.56 -10.41
CA THR A 161 -0.63 10.72 -11.31
C THR A 161 0.23 9.60 -11.91
N GLY A 162 -0.36 8.42 -12.16
CA GLY A 162 0.35 7.27 -12.73
C GLY A 162 0.26 7.23 -14.26
N CYS A 163 1.36 6.96 -14.94
CA CYS A 163 1.32 6.69 -16.37
C CYS A 163 0.91 5.23 -16.61
N LYS A 164 -0.29 5.02 -17.22
CA LYS A 164 -0.82 3.67 -17.50
C LYS A 164 -0.43 3.13 -18.88
N ARG A 165 -0.08 4.00 -19.81
CA ARG A 165 0.25 3.60 -21.18
C ARG A 165 1.09 4.65 -21.85
N GLY A 166 2.04 4.21 -22.68
CA GLY A 166 2.85 5.06 -23.54
C GLY A 166 4.16 5.52 -22.93
N LYS A 167 4.97 6.20 -23.75
CA LYS A 167 6.25 6.77 -23.36
C LYS A 167 6.45 8.08 -24.11
N ALA A 168 6.73 9.17 -23.40
CA ALA A 168 6.86 10.50 -24.00
C ALA A 168 7.90 11.35 -23.29
N TYR A 169 8.38 12.37 -23.97
CA TYR A 169 9.17 13.45 -23.37
C TYR A 169 8.24 14.56 -22.89
N GLY A 170 8.57 15.13 -21.74
CA GLY A 170 7.85 16.28 -21.21
C GLY A 170 8.77 17.25 -20.49
N ILE A 171 8.37 18.50 -20.39
CA ILE A 171 9.09 19.55 -19.67
C ILE A 171 8.44 19.80 -18.32
N VAL A 172 9.25 19.89 -17.28
CA VAL A 172 8.78 20.21 -15.93
C VAL A 172 8.32 21.66 -15.86
N THR A 173 7.05 21.87 -15.51
CA THR A 173 6.44 23.22 -15.43
C THR A 173 6.26 23.71 -14.00
N ALA A 174 6.02 22.78 -13.05
CA ALA A 174 5.92 23.11 -11.63
C ALA A 174 6.36 21.92 -10.77
N THR A 175 6.98 22.21 -9.61
CA THR A 175 7.51 21.18 -8.69
C THR A 175 6.91 21.30 -7.31
N ALA A 176 6.79 20.17 -6.59
CA ALA A 176 6.42 20.09 -5.17
C ALA A 176 5.22 21.00 -4.80
N ARG A 177 5.42 22.01 -3.94
CA ARG A 177 4.37 22.92 -3.45
C ARG A 177 3.76 23.81 -4.53
N GLN A 178 4.43 24.01 -5.65
CA GLN A 178 3.95 24.83 -6.77
C GLN A 178 3.12 24.02 -7.76
N SER A 179 3.19 22.67 -7.70
CA SER A 179 2.37 21.77 -8.51
C SER A 179 0.88 21.91 -8.17
N PHE A 180 0.03 21.47 -9.08
CA PHE A 180 -1.43 21.47 -8.88
C PHE A 180 -1.82 20.74 -7.58
N VAL A 181 -1.29 19.51 -7.40
CA VAL A 181 -1.54 18.71 -6.19
C VAL A 181 -0.93 19.36 -4.94
N GLY A 182 0.27 19.93 -5.06
CA GLY A 182 0.92 20.62 -3.95
C GLY A 182 0.15 21.85 -3.44
N LYS A 183 -0.45 22.62 -4.32
CA LYS A 183 -1.33 23.73 -3.96
C LYS A 183 -2.61 23.25 -3.27
N THR A 184 -3.21 22.18 -3.79
CA THR A 184 -4.42 21.56 -3.21
C THR A 184 -4.13 20.94 -1.84
N ALA A 185 -3.00 20.23 -1.69
CA ALA A 185 -2.57 19.63 -0.43
C ALA A 185 -2.30 20.69 0.66
N ALA A 186 -1.79 21.86 0.28
CA ALA A 186 -1.60 22.96 1.21
C ALA A 186 -2.93 23.52 1.78
N LEU A 187 -4.03 23.42 1.04
CA LEU A 187 -5.38 23.78 1.48
C LEU A 187 -6.02 22.70 2.40
N ILE A 188 -5.58 21.44 2.28
CA ILE A 188 -6.15 20.29 3.00
C ILE A 188 -5.32 19.91 4.25
N GLN A 189 -4.21 20.57 4.52
CA GLN A 189 -3.29 20.24 5.63
C GLN A 189 -3.90 20.29 7.05
N GLY A 190 -5.25 20.37 7.19
CA GLY A 190 -5.99 20.30 8.45
C GLY A 190 -6.64 18.94 8.79
N ALA A 191 -6.75 18.01 7.88
CA ALA A 191 -7.38 16.70 8.11
C ALA A 191 -6.31 15.60 8.20
N GLN A 192 -5.69 15.46 9.37
CA GLN A 192 -4.95 14.24 9.69
C GLN A 192 -5.97 13.13 9.94
N ASP A 193 -5.93 12.06 9.15
CA ASP A 193 -6.57 10.80 9.49
C ASP A 193 -6.02 10.33 10.84
N THR A 194 -6.80 10.53 11.88
CA THR A 194 -6.51 10.00 13.21
C THR A 194 -6.76 8.50 13.14
N GLY A 195 -5.71 7.71 12.93
CA GLY A 195 -5.80 6.25 12.84
C GLY A 195 -6.56 5.63 14.01
N HIS A 196 -7.16 4.45 13.79
CA HIS A 196 -7.93 3.69 14.77
C HIS A 196 -7.17 3.55 16.11
N PHE A 197 -5.85 3.33 16.06
CA PHE A 197 -4.97 3.26 17.23
C PHE A 197 -5.06 4.50 18.12
N LYS A 198 -5.02 5.69 17.54
CA LYS A 198 -5.11 6.94 18.30
C LYS A 198 -6.47 7.06 18.99
N ALA A 199 -7.56 6.70 18.30
CA ALA A 199 -8.89 6.70 18.89
C ALA A 199 -9.01 5.72 20.06
N VAL A 200 -8.39 4.54 19.97
CA VAL A 200 -8.33 3.56 21.07
C VAL A 200 -7.53 4.12 22.25
N MET A 201 -6.38 4.74 22.01
CA MET A 201 -5.56 5.35 23.07
C MET A 201 -6.26 6.51 23.74
N ASP A 202 -6.93 7.37 23.00
CA ASP A 202 -7.73 8.48 23.52
C ASP A 202 -8.90 7.97 24.38
N ASN A 203 -9.54 6.88 23.97
CA ASN A 203 -10.61 6.24 24.74
C ASN A 203 -10.09 5.65 26.06
N ILE A 204 -8.95 4.97 26.04
CA ILE A 204 -8.30 4.46 27.24
C ILE A 204 -7.90 5.61 28.17
N GLY A 205 -7.28 6.66 27.63
CA GLY A 205 -6.89 7.85 28.38
C GLY A 205 -8.08 8.56 29.03
N THR A 206 -9.18 8.72 28.30
CA THR A 206 -10.43 9.30 28.81
C THR A 206 -11.05 8.43 29.91
N SER A 207 -11.07 7.11 29.71
CA SER A 207 -11.60 6.18 30.71
C SER A 207 -10.78 6.18 32.00
N LEU A 208 -9.45 6.28 31.90
CA LEU A 208 -8.57 6.44 33.07
C LEU A 208 -8.80 7.77 33.77
N LEU A 209 -8.99 8.85 33.03
CA LEU A 209 -9.31 10.16 33.63
C LEU A 209 -10.62 10.11 34.43
N VAL A 210 -11.66 9.47 33.87
CA VAL A 210 -12.93 9.28 34.60
C VAL A 210 -12.72 8.47 35.86
N LEU A 211 -11.88 7.43 35.81
CA LEU A 211 -11.54 6.61 36.99
C LEU A 211 -10.82 7.43 38.08
N VAL A 212 -9.83 8.23 37.70
CA VAL A 212 -9.13 9.16 38.61
C VAL A 212 -10.11 10.11 39.27
N MET A 213 -11.03 10.72 38.52
CA MET A 213 -12.05 11.61 39.07
C MET A 213 -12.98 10.91 40.06
N PHE A 214 -13.32 9.65 39.79
CA PHE A 214 -14.08 8.82 40.74
C PHE A 214 -13.33 8.62 42.07
N TRP A 215 -12.04 8.30 42.02
CA TRP A 215 -11.21 8.11 43.20
C TRP A 215 -10.95 9.42 43.94
N ILE A 216 -10.76 10.54 43.26
CA ILE A 216 -10.67 11.87 43.88
C ILE A 216 -11.97 12.19 44.63
N LEU A 217 -13.14 11.96 44.02
CA LEU A 217 -14.42 12.17 44.67
C LEU A 217 -14.56 11.28 45.93
N THR A 218 -14.17 10.01 45.82
CA THR A 218 -14.18 9.07 46.95
C THR A 218 -13.25 9.54 48.07
N ALA A 219 -12.06 10.03 47.74
CA ALA A 219 -11.12 10.61 48.72
C ALA A 219 -11.69 11.86 49.40
N TRP A 220 -12.35 12.75 48.64
CA TRP A 220 -12.99 13.95 49.21
C TRP A 220 -14.15 13.59 50.15
N ILE A 221 -15.01 12.65 49.77
CA ILE A 221 -16.10 12.15 50.65
C ILE A 221 -15.52 11.52 51.91
N GLY A 222 -14.54 10.60 51.75
CA GLY A 222 -13.89 9.95 52.90
C GLY A 222 -13.17 10.94 53.83
N GLY A 223 -12.46 11.92 53.24
CA GLY A 223 -11.78 12.97 53.97
C GLY A 223 -12.72 13.91 54.70
N PHE A 224 -13.91 14.20 54.13
CA PHE A 224 -14.95 14.96 54.82
C PHE A 224 -15.43 14.24 56.08
N PHE A 225 -15.67 12.94 56.03
CA PHE A 225 -16.05 12.14 57.20
C PHE A 225 -14.93 12.02 58.23
N ARG A 226 -13.67 12.15 57.80
CA ARG A 226 -12.49 12.16 58.67
C ARG A 226 -12.13 13.56 59.19
N HIS A 227 -12.91 14.58 58.86
CA HIS A 227 -12.67 15.99 59.24
C HIS A 227 -11.31 16.53 58.77
N LEU A 228 -10.77 16.01 57.63
CA LEU A 228 -9.55 16.53 57.04
C LEU A 228 -9.75 17.95 56.53
N LYS A 229 -8.75 18.80 56.72
CA LYS A 229 -8.79 20.18 56.20
C LYS A 229 -8.61 20.19 54.70
N ILE A 230 -9.23 21.14 54.02
CA ILE A 230 -9.11 21.31 52.56
C ILE A 230 -7.70 21.77 52.20
N ALA A 231 -7.19 22.76 52.89
CA ALA A 231 -5.82 23.24 52.80
C ALA A 231 -5.34 23.74 54.14
N THR A 232 -4.05 23.53 54.45
CA THR A 232 -3.40 24.05 55.66
C THR A 232 -2.28 25.00 55.27
N PRO A 233 -2.12 26.16 55.96
CA PRO A 233 -1.06 27.12 55.68
C PRO A 233 0.34 26.64 56.06
N GLU A 234 0.45 25.66 56.93
CA GLU A 234 1.69 24.99 57.31
C GLU A 234 1.80 23.67 56.57
N ASN A 235 3.01 23.35 56.11
CA ASN A 235 3.42 22.13 55.37
C ASN A 235 2.98 20.82 56.08
N SER A 236 1.70 20.61 56.32
CA SER A 236 1.18 19.33 56.76
C SER A 236 0.71 18.56 55.55
N ASP A 237 1.37 17.42 55.28
CA ASP A 237 1.09 16.51 54.18
C ASP A 237 -0.34 15.92 54.22
N ASN A 238 -1.17 16.31 55.17
CA ASN A 238 -2.46 15.73 55.46
C ASN A 238 -3.61 16.68 55.11
N ASN A 239 -3.72 17.10 53.85
CA ASN A 239 -4.85 17.90 53.37
C ASN A 239 -5.44 17.33 52.08
N LEU A 240 -6.74 17.60 51.83
CA LEU A 240 -7.47 17.06 50.69
C LEU A 240 -6.90 17.48 49.33
N LEU A 241 -6.32 18.67 49.21
CA LEU A 241 -5.70 19.14 48.01
C LEU A 241 -4.40 18.37 47.69
N HIS A 242 -3.62 18.03 48.71
CA HIS A 242 -2.43 17.20 48.58
C HIS A 242 -2.76 15.77 48.10
N TYR A 243 -3.82 15.15 48.68
CA TYR A 243 -4.33 13.86 48.18
C TYR A 243 -4.79 13.94 46.72
N THR A 244 -5.47 15.02 46.37
CA THR A 244 -5.89 15.24 44.98
C THR A 244 -4.68 15.31 44.04
N LEU A 245 -3.60 15.99 44.45
CA LEU A 245 -2.36 16.06 43.70
C LEU A 245 -1.76 14.67 43.50
N ILE A 246 -1.64 13.89 44.56
CA ILE A 246 -1.09 12.54 44.50
C ILE A 246 -1.91 11.63 43.57
N LEU A 247 -3.24 11.64 43.71
CA LEU A 247 -4.12 10.83 42.84
C LEU A 247 -4.04 11.24 41.39
N LEU A 248 -3.91 12.53 41.06
CA LEU A 248 -3.72 13.02 39.73
C LEU A 248 -2.38 12.55 39.11
N ILE A 249 -1.30 12.54 39.91
CA ILE A 249 0.03 12.10 39.46
C ILE A 249 0.02 10.61 39.13
N VAL A 250 -0.60 9.79 40.00
CA VAL A 250 -0.65 8.34 39.83
C VAL A 250 -1.58 7.93 38.69
N GLY A 251 -2.76 8.55 38.65
CA GLY A 251 -3.83 8.11 37.75
C GLY A 251 -3.71 8.57 36.33
N VAL A 252 -2.92 9.62 36.02
CA VAL A 252 -2.71 10.08 34.64
C VAL A 252 -1.47 9.39 34.05
N PRO A 253 -1.64 8.46 33.08
CA PRO A 253 -0.54 7.70 32.52
C PRO A 253 0.27 8.53 31.54
N VAL A 254 1.24 9.30 32.00
CA VAL A 254 2.09 10.17 31.15
C VAL A 254 2.94 9.35 30.19
N GLY A 255 3.39 8.17 30.61
CA GLY A 255 4.21 7.27 29.80
C GLY A 255 3.43 6.51 28.71
N LEU A 256 2.10 6.49 28.74
CA LEU A 256 1.30 5.67 27.80
C LEU A 256 1.55 6.02 26.33
N PRO A 257 1.46 7.29 25.89
CA PRO A 257 1.77 7.64 24.50
C PRO A 257 3.21 7.34 24.12
N VAL A 258 4.17 7.61 25.03
CA VAL A 258 5.61 7.44 24.75
C VAL A 258 5.95 5.95 24.57
N VAL A 259 5.51 5.08 25.46
CA VAL A 259 5.82 3.64 25.38
C VAL A 259 5.13 2.99 24.19
N THR A 260 3.90 3.38 23.87
CA THR A 260 3.17 2.83 22.71
C THR A 260 3.78 3.26 21.39
N THR A 261 4.10 4.54 21.22
CA THR A 261 4.80 5.03 20.01
C THR A 261 6.19 4.42 19.87
N THR A 262 6.94 4.29 20.97
CA THR A 262 8.23 3.62 20.97
C THR A 262 8.11 2.15 20.55
N THR A 263 7.11 1.43 21.05
CA THR A 263 6.90 0.02 20.71
C THR A 263 6.60 -0.13 19.21
N LEU A 264 5.76 0.74 18.64
CA LEU A 264 5.50 0.76 17.20
C LEU A 264 6.76 1.12 16.40
N ALA A 265 7.52 2.10 16.84
CA ALA A 265 8.73 2.56 16.17
C ALA A 265 9.84 1.50 16.16
N VAL A 266 10.08 0.86 17.30
CA VAL A 266 10.99 -0.29 17.42
C VAL A 266 10.49 -1.45 16.56
N GLY A 267 9.17 -1.69 16.55
CA GLY A 267 8.52 -2.68 15.69
C GLY A 267 8.76 -2.40 14.20
N ALA A 268 8.59 -1.16 13.75
CA ALA A 268 8.89 -0.75 12.38
C ALA A 268 10.35 -0.97 12.03
N ALA A 269 11.29 -0.70 12.95
CA ALA A 269 12.70 -0.98 12.75
C ALA A 269 13.00 -2.49 12.62
N TYR A 270 12.29 -3.35 13.36
CA TYR A 270 12.40 -4.81 13.19
C TYR A 270 11.84 -5.29 11.86
N LEU A 271 10.69 -4.75 11.42
CA LEU A 271 10.11 -5.03 10.11
C LEU A 271 11.07 -4.62 8.99
N ALA A 272 11.67 -3.45 9.12
CA ALA A 272 12.65 -2.92 8.17
C ALA A 272 13.89 -3.83 8.03
N LYS A 273 14.42 -4.38 9.13
CA LYS A 273 15.49 -5.39 9.10
C LYS A 273 15.07 -6.67 8.36
N ARG A 274 13.79 -6.97 8.31
CA ARG A 274 13.18 -8.07 7.55
C ARG A 274 12.77 -7.65 6.14
N LYS A 275 13.30 -6.52 5.63
CA LYS A 275 13.01 -6.01 4.29
C LYS A 275 11.54 -5.58 4.09
N ALA A 276 10.84 -5.22 5.15
CA ALA A 276 9.50 -4.65 5.12
C ALA A 276 9.53 -3.20 5.61
N VAL A 277 9.41 -2.25 4.70
CA VAL A 277 9.47 -0.81 5.00
C VAL A 277 8.08 -0.29 5.29
N VAL A 278 7.84 0.09 6.52
CA VAL A 278 6.57 0.65 6.99
C VAL A 278 6.51 2.13 6.65
N GLN A 279 5.53 2.53 5.85
CA GLN A 279 5.31 3.94 5.51
C GLN A 279 4.47 4.66 6.54
N LYS A 280 3.49 3.96 7.13
CA LYS A 280 2.63 4.47 8.21
C LYS A 280 2.69 3.53 9.41
N LEU A 281 2.99 4.04 10.60
CA LEU A 281 3.08 3.22 11.82
C LEU A 281 1.75 2.53 12.18
N THR A 282 0.61 3.14 11.84
CA THR A 282 -0.72 2.56 12.02
C THR A 282 -0.94 1.28 11.22
N ALA A 283 -0.21 1.11 10.11
CA ALA A 283 -0.30 -0.11 9.31
C ALA A 283 0.16 -1.37 10.06
N ILE A 284 1.02 -1.24 11.08
CA ILE A 284 1.44 -2.38 11.92
C ILE A 284 0.24 -2.93 12.71
N GLU A 285 -0.60 -2.04 13.22
CA GLU A 285 -1.83 -2.43 13.92
C GLU A 285 -2.80 -3.15 12.98
N SER A 286 -3.08 -2.52 11.82
CA SER A 286 -3.94 -3.12 10.80
C SER A 286 -3.41 -4.49 10.36
N LEU A 287 -2.10 -4.61 10.10
CA LEU A 287 -1.47 -5.87 9.69
C LEU A 287 -1.62 -6.98 10.74
N ALA A 288 -1.57 -6.64 12.04
CA ALA A 288 -1.76 -7.60 13.12
C ALA A 288 -3.19 -8.15 13.18
N GLY A 289 -4.18 -7.32 12.83
CA GLY A 289 -5.61 -7.66 12.83
C GLY A 289 -6.12 -8.27 11.53
N VAL A 290 -5.34 -8.28 10.45
CA VAL A 290 -5.77 -8.83 9.15
C VAL A 290 -6.23 -10.27 9.29
N ASP A 291 -7.43 -10.55 8.75
CA ASP A 291 -8.03 -11.87 8.66
C ASP A 291 -8.19 -12.33 7.19
N ILE A 292 -8.23 -11.41 6.24
CA ILE A 292 -8.29 -11.71 4.80
C ILE A 292 -7.13 -11.03 4.07
N LEU A 293 -6.33 -11.84 3.36
CA LEU A 293 -5.29 -11.38 2.47
C LEU A 293 -5.73 -11.54 1.02
N CYS A 294 -6.05 -10.45 0.36
CA CYS A 294 -6.28 -10.39 -1.08
C CYS A 294 -4.93 -10.27 -1.78
N SER A 295 -4.58 -11.26 -2.57
CA SER A 295 -3.27 -11.30 -3.25
C SER A 295 -3.44 -11.27 -4.76
N ASP A 296 -2.71 -10.38 -5.42
CA ASP A 296 -2.50 -10.52 -6.85
C ASP A 296 -1.69 -11.79 -7.15
N LYS A 297 -1.91 -12.38 -8.31
CA LYS A 297 -1.22 -13.60 -8.73
C LYS A 297 0.23 -13.32 -9.07
N THR A 298 0.43 -12.40 -10.03
CA THR A 298 1.71 -12.15 -10.68
C THR A 298 2.69 -11.45 -9.74
N GLY A 299 3.94 -11.89 -9.71
CA GLY A 299 4.97 -11.28 -8.85
C GLY A 299 4.85 -11.61 -7.36
N THR A 300 3.64 -11.89 -6.84
CA THR A 300 3.40 -12.23 -5.43
C THR A 300 3.31 -13.74 -5.22
N LEU A 301 2.32 -14.40 -5.81
CA LEU A 301 2.10 -15.84 -5.70
C LEU A 301 2.96 -16.64 -6.68
N THR A 302 3.34 -16.00 -7.80
CA THR A 302 4.19 -16.59 -8.83
C THR A 302 5.55 -15.92 -8.88
N ALA A 303 6.50 -16.58 -9.52
CA ALA A 303 7.89 -16.12 -9.59
C ALA A 303 8.11 -14.94 -10.54
N ASN A 304 7.09 -14.55 -11.31
CA ASN A 304 7.21 -13.59 -12.42
C ASN A 304 8.34 -13.95 -13.40
N GLN A 305 8.57 -15.25 -13.56
CA GLN A 305 9.59 -15.81 -14.48
C GLN A 305 8.90 -16.53 -15.62
N LEU A 306 8.39 -15.74 -16.56
CA LEU A 306 7.71 -16.29 -17.72
C LEU A 306 8.66 -17.18 -18.55
N SER A 307 8.13 -18.31 -19.00
CA SER A 307 8.80 -19.20 -19.94
C SER A 307 7.83 -19.61 -21.04
N ILE A 308 8.29 -19.60 -22.30
CA ILE A 308 7.49 -20.09 -23.40
C ILE A 308 7.68 -21.61 -23.50
N ARG A 309 6.57 -22.33 -23.51
CA ARG A 309 6.49 -23.77 -23.75
C ARG A 309 6.30 -24.04 -25.26
N GLU A 310 6.03 -25.26 -25.61
CA GLU A 310 5.91 -25.70 -27.00
C GLU A 310 4.76 -24.98 -27.75
N PRO A 311 5.05 -24.17 -28.80
CA PRO A 311 4.04 -23.40 -29.50
C PRO A 311 3.11 -24.30 -30.33
N TYR A 312 1.87 -23.84 -30.51
CA TYR A 312 0.97 -24.35 -31.53
C TYR A 312 1.09 -23.52 -32.80
N VAL A 313 1.34 -24.16 -33.92
CA VAL A 313 1.50 -23.52 -35.27
C VAL A 313 0.32 -23.93 -36.13
N ALA A 314 -0.24 -22.97 -36.88
CA ALA A 314 -1.29 -23.26 -37.85
C ALA A 314 -0.76 -24.11 -39.02
N GLU A 315 -1.66 -24.87 -39.64
CA GLU A 315 -1.29 -25.80 -40.71
C GLU A 315 -0.58 -25.07 -41.90
N GLY A 316 0.57 -25.59 -42.29
CA GLY A 316 1.38 -25.01 -43.40
C GLY A 316 2.25 -23.79 -43.03
N ILE A 317 2.28 -23.38 -41.75
CA ILE A 317 3.12 -22.25 -41.30
C ILE A 317 4.44 -22.75 -40.68
N ASP A 318 5.54 -22.03 -40.96
CA ASP A 318 6.83 -22.29 -40.31
C ASP A 318 6.84 -21.65 -38.90
N ILE A 319 7.22 -22.44 -37.91
CA ILE A 319 7.39 -21.98 -36.52
C ILE A 319 8.39 -20.82 -36.42
N ASN A 320 9.42 -20.80 -37.25
CA ASN A 320 10.41 -19.73 -37.25
C ASN A 320 9.80 -18.41 -37.72
N TRP A 321 8.93 -18.48 -38.75
CA TRP A 321 8.19 -17.31 -39.22
C TRP A 321 7.25 -16.76 -38.17
N MET A 322 6.47 -17.63 -37.50
CA MET A 322 5.57 -17.23 -36.41
C MET A 322 6.35 -16.55 -35.27
N MET A 323 7.48 -17.11 -34.84
CA MET A 323 8.31 -16.53 -33.79
C MET A 323 8.99 -15.22 -34.19
N ALA A 324 9.37 -15.08 -35.45
CA ALA A 324 9.89 -13.82 -35.98
C ALA A 324 8.82 -12.72 -35.98
N VAL A 325 7.60 -13.03 -36.43
CA VAL A 325 6.46 -12.09 -36.39
C VAL A 325 6.11 -11.70 -34.96
N ALA A 326 6.12 -12.67 -34.02
CA ALA A 326 5.88 -12.39 -32.60
C ALA A 326 6.94 -11.44 -32.01
N ALA A 327 8.20 -11.54 -32.48
CA ALA A 327 9.27 -10.66 -32.05
C ALA A 327 9.16 -9.26 -32.68
N ILE A 328 8.77 -9.16 -33.94
CA ILE A 328 8.53 -7.87 -34.61
C ILE A 328 7.36 -7.13 -33.94
N ALA A 329 6.34 -7.86 -33.50
CA ALA A 329 5.23 -7.32 -32.74
C ALA A 329 5.56 -7.08 -31.24
N SER A 330 6.84 -7.06 -30.88
CA SER A 330 7.31 -6.72 -29.52
C SER A 330 7.87 -5.31 -29.49
N SER A 331 7.99 -4.73 -28.30
CA SER A 331 8.62 -3.42 -28.13
C SER A 331 10.06 -3.42 -28.65
N HIS A 332 10.42 -2.39 -29.40
CA HIS A 332 11.77 -2.21 -29.94
C HIS A 332 12.75 -1.58 -28.93
N ASN A 333 12.28 -1.19 -27.77
CA ASN A 333 13.13 -0.63 -26.71
C ASN A 333 13.75 -1.74 -25.86
N VAL A 334 14.98 -2.12 -26.21
CA VAL A 334 15.71 -3.23 -25.55
C VAL A 334 15.97 -2.98 -24.06
N LYS A 335 16.00 -1.72 -23.62
CA LYS A 335 16.28 -1.36 -22.22
C LYS A 335 15.07 -1.55 -21.29
N ASN A 336 13.86 -1.37 -21.81
CA ASN A 336 12.60 -1.48 -21.05
C ASN A 336 11.61 -2.41 -21.75
N LEU A 337 11.95 -3.68 -21.84
CA LEU A 337 11.04 -4.69 -22.39
C LEU A 337 10.07 -5.16 -21.31
N ASP A 338 8.78 -5.13 -21.62
CA ASP A 338 7.76 -5.86 -20.87
C ASP A 338 8.19 -7.33 -20.66
N PRO A 339 7.93 -7.95 -19.52
CA PRO A 339 8.23 -9.37 -19.25
C PRO A 339 7.79 -10.32 -20.36
N ILE A 340 6.64 -10.07 -21.00
CA ILE A 340 6.12 -10.86 -22.12
C ILE A 340 7.00 -10.69 -23.38
N ASP A 341 7.36 -9.46 -23.70
CA ASP A 341 8.22 -9.15 -24.84
C ASP A 341 9.63 -9.70 -24.60
N LYS A 342 10.15 -9.52 -23.39
CA LYS A 342 11.45 -10.05 -23.00
C LYS A 342 11.54 -11.57 -23.18
N VAL A 343 10.54 -12.33 -22.71
CA VAL A 343 10.55 -13.80 -22.88
C VAL A 343 10.38 -14.20 -24.32
N THR A 344 9.59 -13.45 -25.11
CA THR A 344 9.43 -13.71 -26.55
C THR A 344 10.77 -13.58 -27.27
N ILE A 345 11.51 -12.49 -27.03
CA ILE A 345 12.83 -12.23 -27.63
C ILE A 345 13.87 -13.24 -27.15
N LEU A 346 13.89 -13.55 -25.84
CA LEU A 346 14.84 -14.54 -25.29
C LEU A 346 14.61 -15.94 -25.87
N THR A 347 13.37 -16.31 -26.17
CA THR A 347 13.00 -17.61 -26.74
C THR A 347 13.52 -17.79 -28.17
N LEU A 348 13.80 -16.69 -28.91
CA LEU A 348 14.43 -16.77 -30.22
C LEU A 348 15.80 -17.48 -30.24
N ARG A 349 16.43 -17.63 -29.06
CA ARG A 349 17.65 -18.47 -28.91
C ARG A 349 17.42 -19.93 -29.35
N ARG A 350 16.18 -20.41 -29.24
CA ARG A 350 15.76 -21.76 -29.64
C ARG A 350 15.41 -21.86 -31.14
N TYR A 351 15.28 -20.72 -31.84
CA TYR A 351 14.82 -20.61 -33.22
C TYR A 351 15.83 -19.83 -34.08
N PRO A 352 16.98 -20.44 -34.51
CA PRO A 352 18.02 -19.75 -35.26
C PRO A 352 17.54 -19.14 -36.58
N LYS A 353 16.65 -19.85 -37.33
CA LYS A 353 16.09 -19.34 -38.59
C LYS A 353 15.18 -18.11 -38.38
N ALA A 354 14.50 -18.03 -37.22
CA ALA A 354 13.75 -16.81 -36.92
C ALA A 354 14.67 -15.59 -36.77
N ARG A 355 15.89 -15.77 -36.24
CA ARG A 355 16.90 -14.72 -36.16
C ARG A 355 17.41 -14.31 -37.51
N GLU A 356 17.60 -15.25 -38.44
CA GLU A 356 17.96 -14.95 -39.83
C GLU A 356 16.89 -14.10 -40.52
N ILE A 357 15.61 -14.38 -40.27
CA ILE A 357 14.49 -13.56 -40.76
C ILE A 357 14.55 -12.16 -40.18
N LEU A 358 14.83 -12.02 -38.89
CA LEU A 358 14.91 -10.73 -38.19
C LEU A 358 16.17 -9.92 -38.56
N SER A 359 17.23 -10.58 -39.08
CA SER A 359 18.45 -9.89 -39.55
C SER A 359 18.31 -9.21 -40.90
N ARG A 360 17.17 -9.36 -41.60
CA ARG A 360 16.85 -8.61 -42.80
C ARG A 360 16.55 -7.16 -42.48
N ASP A 361 16.53 -6.31 -43.50
CA ASP A 361 16.28 -4.88 -43.36
C ASP A 361 14.78 -4.60 -43.07
N TRP A 362 14.38 -4.80 -41.80
CA TRP A 362 13.05 -4.45 -41.33
C TRP A 362 13.00 -2.99 -40.89
N ILE A 363 12.16 -2.19 -41.54
CA ILE A 363 11.91 -0.80 -41.18
C ILE A 363 10.56 -0.71 -40.50
N THR A 364 10.54 -0.31 -39.23
CA THR A 364 9.29 -0.13 -38.47
C THR A 364 8.70 1.24 -38.79
N GLU A 365 7.49 1.28 -39.34
CA GLU A 365 6.75 2.50 -39.66
C GLU A 365 5.90 2.98 -38.49
N LYS A 366 5.22 2.03 -37.81
CA LYS A 366 4.31 2.32 -36.71
C LYS A 366 4.27 1.19 -35.69
N TYR A 367 4.36 1.53 -34.42
CA TYR A 367 4.19 0.60 -33.31
C TYR A 367 3.00 1.05 -32.47
N ILE A 368 2.04 0.16 -32.24
CA ILE A 368 0.89 0.36 -31.36
C ILE A 368 1.11 -0.56 -30.15
N PRO A 369 1.37 -0.01 -28.95
CA PRO A 369 1.61 -0.80 -27.75
C PRO A 369 0.35 -1.58 -27.35
N PHE A 370 0.45 -2.38 -26.27
CA PHE A 370 -0.65 -3.16 -25.77
C PHE A 370 -1.79 -2.23 -25.31
N ASP A 371 -2.97 -2.50 -25.85
CA ASP A 371 -4.20 -1.82 -25.45
C ASP A 371 -5.11 -2.81 -24.69
N PRO A 372 -5.51 -2.50 -23.45
CA PRO A 372 -6.38 -3.36 -22.65
C PRO A 372 -7.74 -3.65 -23.27
N VAL A 373 -8.25 -2.77 -24.15
CA VAL A 373 -9.54 -2.92 -24.82
C VAL A 373 -9.41 -3.90 -25.99
N SER A 374 -8.49 -3.64 -26.92
CA SER A 374 -8.27 -4.51 -28.07
C SER A 374 -7.45 -5.77 -27.72
N LYS A 375 -6.81 -5.80 -26.55
CA LYS A 375 -6.00 -6.91 -26.01
C LYS A 375 -4.92 -7.43 -26.97
N ARG A 376 -4.27 -6.52 -27.72
CA ARG A 376 -3.24 -6.84 -28.70
C ARG A 376 -2.20 -5.73 -28.86
N ILE A 377 -1.03 -6.11 -29.38
CA ILE A 377 0.03 -5.23 -29.86
C ILE A 377 0.01 -5.33 -31.37
N THR A 378 0.27 -4.24 -32.08
CA THR A 378 0.33 -4.23 -33.55
C THR A 378 1.52 -3.40 -34.03
N THR A 379 2.34 -3.95 -34.93
CA THR A 379 3.50 -3.29 -35.53
C THR A 379 3.37 -3.29 -37.04
N THR A 380 3.45 -2.12 -37.65
CA THR A 380 3.53 -1.98 -39.09
C THR A 380 5.00 -1.84 -39.48
N CYS A 381 5.45 -2.68 -40.37
CA CYS A 381 6.85 -2.69 -40.83
C CYS A 381 6.97 -3.02 -42.33
N THR A 382 8.07 -2.59 -42.94
CA THR A 382 8.37 -2.88 -44.32
C THR A 382 9.68 -3.67 -44.41
N CYS A 383 9.68 -4.74 -45.20
CA CYS A 383 10.84 -5.55 -45.47
C CYS A 383 10.87 -5.90 -46.98
N ASP A 384 12.01 -5.72 -47.63
CA ASP A 384 12.20 -5.95 -49.09
C ASP A 384 11.13 -5.23 -49.95
N GLY A 385 10.70 -4.04 -49.53
CA GLY A 385 9.68 -3.23 -50.23
C GLY A 385 8.24 -3.73 -50.07
N ILE A 386 8.01 -4.73 -49.26
CA ILE A 386 6.68 -5.27 -48.95
C ILE A 386 6.29 -4.82 -47.56
N ARG A 387 5.06 -4.31 -47.39
CA ARG A 387 4.52 -3.86 -46.12
C ARG A 387 3.83 -5.02 -45.40
N TYR A 388 4.18 -5.17 -44.14
CA TYR A 388 3.59 -6.17 -43.20
C TYR A 388 3.00 -5.47 -41.99
N VAL A 389 1.87 -6.00 -41.50
CA VAL A 389 1.32 -5.63 -40.21
C VAL A 389 1.36 -6.87 -39.35
N CYS A 390 2.19 -6.84 -38.31
CA CYS A 390 2.39 -7.94 -37.37
C CYS A 390 1.55 -7.68 -36.10
N ALA A 391 0.83 -8.69 -35.62
CA ALA A 391 0.04 -8.58 -34.41
C ALA A 391 0.26 -9.77 -33.47
N LYS A 392 0.32 -9.48 -32.16
CA LYS A 392 0.24 -10.50 -31.11
C LYS A 392 -0.68 -10.06 -30.01
N GLY A 393 -1.38 -11.00 -29.38
CA GLY A 393 -2.33 -10.64 -28.33
C GLY A 393 -3.14 -11.82 -27.81
N ALA A 394 -4.22 -11.51 -27.08
CA ALA A 394 -5.10 -12.54 -26.58
C ALA A 394 -5.66 -13.42 -27.72
N PRO A 395 -5.74 -14.76 -27.54
CA PRO A 395 -6.18 -15.65 -28.60
C PRO A 395 -7.51 -15.28 -29.23
N LYS A 396 -8.49 -14.85 -28.42
CA LYS A 396 -9.79 -14.38 -28.92
C LYS A 396 -9.67 -13.16 -29.83
N ALA A 397 -8.83 -12.18 -29.43
CA ALA A 397 -8.64 -10.94 -30.18
C ALA A 397 -7.94 -11.21 -31.52
N ILE A 398 -6.90 -12.06 -31.54
CA ILE A 398 -6.20 -12.44 -32.78
C ILE A 398 -7.08 -13.24 -33.70
N LEU A 399 -7.87 -14.17 -33.16
CA LEU A 399 -8.79 -14.98 -33.96
C LEU A 399 -9.89 -14.11 -34.60
N SER A 400 -10.42 -13.11 -33.90
CA SER A 400 -11.50 -12.26 -34.43
C SER A 400 -11.10 -11.41 -35.64
N MET A 401 -9.79 -11.11 -35.79
CA MET A 401 -9.26 -10.35 -36.93
C MET A 401 -8.74 -11.22 -38.08
N SER A 402 -8.47 -12.50 -37.80
CA SER A 402 -7.85 -13.39 -38.77
C SER A 402 -8.88 -14.01 -39.73
N ALA A 403 -8.57 -14.05 -40.99
CA ALA A 403 -9.33 -14.77 -42.01
C ALA A 403 -8.95 -16.25 -41.98
N CYS A 404 -9.70 -17.07 -41.29
CA CYS A 404 -9.48 -18.50 -41.19
C CYS A 404 -10.77 -19.30 -41.39
N SER A 405 -10.65 -20.57 -41.78
CA SER A 405 -11.81 -21.46 -41.89
C SER A 405 -12.43 -21.75 -40.54
N GLN A 406 -13.69 -22.11 -40.53
CA GLN A 406 -14.38 -22.48 -39.29
C GLN A 406 -13.71 -23.64 -38.53
N LYS A 407 -13.12 -24.56 -39.28
CA LYS A 407 -12.38 -25.71 -38.73
C LYS A 407 -11.07 -25.27 -38.05
N GLU A 408 -10.31 -24.38 -38.67
CA GLU A 408 -9.09 -23.80 -38.08
C GLU A 408 -9.41 -22.96 -36.86
N ALA A 409 -10.44 -22.15 -36.94
CA ALA A 409 -10.92 -21.35 -35.83
C ALA A 409 -11.30 -22.21 -34.61
N GLN A 410 -11.98 -23.33 -34.85
CA GLN A 410 -12.34 -24.26 -33.77
C GLN A 410 -11.12 -24.93 -33.17
N LEU A 411 -10.20 -25.43 -33.99
CA LEU A 411 -8.96 -26.06 -33.54
C LEU A 411 -8.10 -25.08 -32.72
N PHE A 412 -8.04 -23.83 -33.13
CA PHE A 412 -7.33 -22.77 -32.40
C PHE A 412 -7.96 -22.51 -31.03
N ARG A 413 -9.31 -22.44 -30.94
CA ARG A 413 -10.02 -22.31 -29.66
C ARG A 413 -9.80 -23.51 -28.74
N ASP A 414 -9.85 -24.72 -29.27
CA ASP A 414 -9.64 -25.95 -28.53
C ASP A 414 -8.22 -26.01 -27.95
N LYS A 415 -7.22 -25.59 -28.72
CA LYS A 415 -5.83 -25.49 -28.26
C LYS A 415 -5.63 -24.39 -27.23
N ALA A 416 -6.27 -23.26 -27.39
CA ALA A 416 -6.23 -22.19 -26.37
C ALA A 416 -6.85 -22.67 -25.05
N THR A 417 -7.95 -23.44 -25.13
CA THR A 417 -8.61 -24.02 -23.97
C THR A 417 -7.74 -25.11 -23.32
N GLU A 418 -7.09 -25.97 -24.12
CA GLU A 418 -6.14 -26.97 -23.62
C GLU A 418 -5.01 -26.32 -22.82
N PHE A 419 -4.40 -25.27 -23.37
CA PHE A 419 -3.32 -24.52 -22.70
C PHE A 419 -3.83 -23.88 -21.39
N ALA A 420 -5.01 -23.26 -21.41
CA ALA A 420 -5.60 -22.66 -20.23
C ALA A 420 -5.91 -23.69 -19.13
N CYS A 421 -6.43 -24.88 -19.49
CA CYS A 421 -6.66 -25.99 -18.55
C CYS A 421 -5.35 -26.54 -17.93
N ARG A 422 -4.21 -26.31 -18.57
CA ARG A 422 -2.88 -26.63 -18.06
C ARG A 422 -2.23 -25.48 -17.28
N GLY A 423 -2.97 -24.39 -17.01
CA GLY A 423 -2.48 -23.23 -16.31
C GLY A 423 -1.58 -22.31 -17.15
N PHE A 424 -1.59 -22.45 -18.48
CA PHE A 424 -0.76 -21.64 -19.37
C PHE A 424 -1.54 -20.47 -19.92
N ARG A 425 -0.93 -19.28 -19.88
CA ARG A 425 -1.40 -18.11 -20.61
C ARG A 425 -0.89 -18.21 -22.06
N SER A 426 -1.75 -18.09 -23.05
CA SER A 426 -1.34 -18.16 -24.46
C SER A 426 -1.50 -16.82 -25.17
N LEU A 427 -0.58 -16.52 -26.09
CA LEU A 427 -0.67 -15.40 -27.00
C LEU A 427 -0.80 -15.90 -28.44
N GLY A 428 -1.82 -15.41 -29.14
CA GLY A 428 -1.97 -15.63 -30.56
C GLY A 428 -1.06 -14.70 -31.38
N VAL A 429 -0.68 -15.13 -32.56
CA VAL A 429 0.15 -14.39 -33.51
C VAL A 429 -0.53 -14.41 -34.89
N ALA A 430 -0.63 -13.24 -35.50
CA ALA A 430 -1.13 -13.07 -36.87
C ALA A 430 -0.30 -12.04 -37.64
N VAL A 431 -0.33 -12.15 -38.94
CA VAL A 431 0.34 -11.21 -39.86
C VAL A 431 -0.61 -10.86 -41.00
N GLN A 432 -0.51 -9.63 -41.45
CA GLN A 432 -1.17 -9.17 -42.67
C GLN A 432 -0.09 -8.65 -43.63
N LYS A 433 -0.03 -9.21 -44.83
CA LYS A 433 0.78 -8.70 -45.91
C LYS A 433 -0.06 -7.72 -46.75
N GLU A 434 0.58 -6.72 -47.29
CA GLU A 434 -0.09 -5.69 -48.11
C GLU A 434 -0.95 -6.31 -49.21
N GLY A 435 -2.26 -5.93 -49.22
CA GLY A 435 -3.26 -6.45 -50.16
C GLY A 435 -3.82 -7.83 -49.81
N GLU A 436 -3.37 -8.47 -48.75
CA GLU A 436 -3.86 -9.78 -48.30
C GLU A 436 -4.68 -9.67 -46.96
N PRO A 437 -5.60 -10.61 -46.72
CA PRO A 437 -6.28 -10.66 -45.45
C PRO A 437 -5.34 -11.08 -44.31
N TRP A 438 -5.77 -10.87 -43.03
CA TRP A 438 -5.01 -11.30 -41.86
C TRP A 438 -4.85 -12.83 -41.85
N GLN A 439 -3.63 -13.31 -41.81
CA GLN A 439 -3.29 -14.71 -41.72
C GLN A 439 -2.99 -15.08 -40.25
N LEU A 440 -3.70 -16.11 -39.74
CA LEU A 440 -3.41 -16.71 -38.45
C LEU A 440 -2.16 -17.56 -38.53
N LEU A 441 -1.13 -17.29 -37.70
CA LEU A 441 0.13 -18.05 -37.70
C LEU A 441 0.11 -19.14 -36.62
N GLY A 442 -0.49 -18.88 -35.49
CA GLY A 442 -0.54 -19.82 -34.36
C GLY A 442 -0.62 -19.13 -33.01
N MET A 443 -0.21 -19.84 -31.96
CA MET A 443 -0.10 -19.32 -30.62
C MET A 443 1.05 -19.95 -29.84
N TYR A 444 1.58 -19.26 -28.87
CA TYR A 444 2.57 -19.82 -27.95
C TYR A 444 2.11 -19.69 -26.50
N PRO A 445 2.21 -20.79 -25.73
CA PRO A 445 1.84 -20.79 -24.33
C PRO A 445 2.98 -20.28 -23.46
N MET A 446 2.64 -19.44 -22.51
CA MET A 446 3.52 -18.93 -21.48
C MET A 446 3.11 -19.50 -20.12
N PHE A 447 4.09 -19.82 -19.34
CA PHE A 447 3.91 -20.32 -17.98
C PHE A 447 4.71 -19.48 -17.00
N ASP A 448 4.03 -19.00 -15.99
CA ASP A 448 4.62 -18.33 -14.84
C ASP A 448 4.44 -19.27 -13.63
N PRO A 449 5.48 -20.00 -13.22
CA PRO A 449 5.36 -20.99 -12.18
C PRO A 449 5.08 -20.33 -10.83
N PRO A 450 4.26 -20.96 -9.97
CA PRO A 450 4.21 -20.61 -8.56
C PRO A 450 5.62 -20.67 -7.95
N ARG A 451 5.90 -19.81 -6.97
CA ARG A 451 7.15 -19.92 -6.21
C ARG A 451 7.14 -21.22 -5.40
N GLU A 452 8.28 -21.79 -5.18
CA GLU A 452 8.42 -23.07 -4.46
C GLU A 452 7.87 -23.03 -3.03
N ASP A 453 7.99 -21.87 -2.38
CA ASP A 453 7.56 -21.65 -0.99
C ASP A 453 6.08 -21.25 -0.85
N THR A 454 5.40 -20.82 -1.93
CA THR A 454 4.07 -20.20 -1.83
C THR A 454 3.01 -21.14 -1.26
N ALA A 455 2.96 -22.41 -1.71
CA ALA A 455 1.96 -23.35 -1.22
C ALA A 455 2.13 -23.65 0.28
N HIS A 456 3.38 -23.80 0.75
CA HIS A 456 3.67 -23.96 2.17
C HIS A 456 3.29 -22.71 2.97
N THR A 457 3.59 -21.54 2.46
CA THR A 457 3.29 -20.25 3.10
C THR A 457 1.79 -20.00 3.19
N ILE A 458 1.01 -20.38 2.17
CA ILE A 458 -0.45 -20.30 2.21
C ILE A 458 -1.01 -21.21 3.32
N ALA A 459 -0.51 -22.43 3.43
CA ALA A 459 -0.92 -23.31 4.51
C ALA A 459 -0.58 -22.74 5.89
N GLU A 460 0.58 -22.11 6.04
CA GLU A 460 0.98 -21.42 7.26
C GLU A 460 0.07 -20.19 7.56
N ALA A 461 -0.26 -19.39 6.55
CA ALA A 461 -1.20 -18.28 6.67
C ALA A 461 -2.59 -18.76 7.15
N GLN A 462 -3.09 -19.87 6.62
CA GLN A 462 -4.36 -20.46 7.04
C GLN A 462 -4.32 -20.96 8.49
N ILE A 463 -3.20 -21.53 8.95
CA ILE A 463 -3.01 -21.90 10.37
C ILE A 463 -3.05 -20.65 11.27
N LEU A 464 -2.55 -19.52 10.78
CA LEU A 464 -2.59 -18.23 11.45
C LEU A 464 -3.97 -17.54 11.37
N GLY A 465 -4.98 -18.22 10.84
CA GLY A 465 -6.34 -17.71 10.73
C GLY A 465 -6.54 -16.67 9.62
N LEU A 466 -5.63 -16.61 8.63
CA LEU A 466 -5.75 -15.78 7.44
C LEU A 466 -6.47 -16.55 6.33
N SER A 467 -7.46 -15.92 5.72
CA SER A 467 -8.05 -16.38 4.47
C SER A 467 -7.33 -15.71 3.31
N VAL A 468 -6.63 -16.49 2.49
CA VAL A 468 -5.93 -15.95 1.30
C VAL A 468 -6.86 -16.04 0.10
N LYS A 469 -7.09 -14.93 -0.60
CA LYS A 469 -7.93 -14.83 -1.81
C LYS A 469 -7.08 -14.35 -2.98
N MET A 470 -7.14 -15.09 -4.09
CA MET A 470 -6.42 -14.70 -5.31
C MET A 470 -7.28 -13.79 -6.20
N LEU A 471 -6.74 -12.65 -6.61
CA LEU A 471 -7.36 -11.73 -7.56
C LEU A 471 -6.47 -11.65 -8.80
N THR A 472 -6.96 -12.11 -9.96
CA THR A 472 -6.14 -12.15 -11.18
C THR A 472 -6.90 -11.73 -12.42
N GLY A 473 -6.22 -11.04 -13.33
CA GLY A 473 -6.74 -10.74 -14.68
C GLY A 473 -6.73 -11.93 -15.64
N ASP A 474 -6.19 -13.08 -15.24
CA ASP A 474 -6.16 -14.28 -16.06
C ASP A 474 -7.56 -14.89 -16.27
N ALA A 475 -7.71 -15.67 -17.35
CA ALA A 475 -8.94 -16.41 -17.62
C ALA A 475 -9.24 -17.43 -16.49
N ILE A 476 -10.52 -17.67 -16.26
CA ILE A 476 -11.02 -18.52 -15.15
C ILE A 476 -10.41 -19.91 -15.11
N ALA A 477 -10.09 -20.51 -16.27
CA ALA A 477 -9.44 -21.84 -16.33
C ALA A 477 -8.02 -21.81 -15.75
N ILE A 478 -7.25 -20.76 -16.06
CA ILE A 478 -5.88 -20.57 -15.55
C ILE A 478 -5.93 -20.29 -14.05
N ALA A 479 -6.85 -19.42 -13.62
CA ALA A 479 -7.03 -19.08 -12.22
C ALA A 479 -7.39 -20.30 -11.35
N LYS A 480 -8.30 -21.15 -11.84
CA LYS A 480 -8.67 -22.41 -11.15
C LYS A 480 -7.48 -23.35 -11.00
N GLU A 481 -6.69 -23.54 -12.06
CA GLU A 481 -5.53 -24.42 -12.01
C GLU A 481 -4.45 -23.86 -11.07
N THR A 482 -4.22 -22.55 -11.10
CA THR A 482 -3.30 -21.88 -10.15
C THR A 482 -3.77 -22.05 -8.71
N CYS A 483 -5.05 -21.82 -8.39
CA CYS A 483 -5.60 -22.04 -7.05
C CYS A 483 -5.44 -23.47 -6.59
N LYS A 484 -5.62 -24.43 -7.49
CA LYS A 484 -5.42 -25.86 -7.20
C LYS A 484 -3.95 -26.19 -6.91
N MET A 485 -3.02 -25.67 -7.72
CA MET A 485 -1.58 -25.84 -7.48
C MET A 485 -1.13 -25.23 -6.14
N LEU A 486 -1.74 -24.13 -5.73
CA LEU A 486 -1.44 -23.40 -4.51
C LEU A 486 -2.23 -23.89 -3.28
N ALA A 487 -3.11 -24.87 -3.45
CA ALA A 487 -4.02 -25.37 -2.40
C ALA A 487 -4.90 -24.27 -1.76
N LEU A 488 -5.23 -23.21 -2.51
CA LEU A 488 -6.10 -22.13 -2.05
C LEU A 488 -7.56 -22.55 -1.95
N GLY A 489 -8.01 -23.47 -2.84
CA GLY A 489 -9.37 -23.93 -2.91
C GLY A 489 -9.89 -24.02 -4.35
N SER A 490 -11.18 -24.35 -4.52
CA SER A 490 -11.80 -24.53 -5.84
C SER A 490 -12.86 -23.52 -6.19
N LYS A 491 -13.24 -22.62 -5.26
CA LYS A 491 -14.31 -21.62 -5.43
C LYS A 491 -13.77 -20.38 -6.10
N VAL A 492 -13.40 -20.50 -7.37
CA VAL A 492 -12.94 -19.40 -8.20
C VAL A 492 -14.04 -18.97 -9.15
N TYR A 493 -14.38 -17.71 -9.13
CA TYR A 493 -15.47 -17.11 -9.90
C TYR A 493 -14.97 -16.08 -10.90
N ASP A 494 -15.75 -15.85 -11.94
CA ASP A 494 -15.55 -14.78 -12.90
C ASP A 494 -15.96 -13.44 -12.29
N SER A 495 -15.25 -12.37 -12.61
CA SER A 495 -15.57 -11.01 -12.16
C SER A 495 -16.92 -10.50 -12.70
N GLU A 496 -17.42 -11.02 -13.83
CA GLU A 496 -18.77 -10.69 -14.32
C GLU A 496 -19.87 -10.95 -13.27
N ARG A 497 -19.67 -11.94 -12.38
CA ARG A 497 -20.59 -12.20 -11.28
C ARG A 497 -20.61 -11.11 -10.22
N LEU A 498 -19.59 -10.29 -10.14
CA LEU A 498 -19.54 -9.12 -9.24
C LEU A 498 -20.42 -7.99 -9.78
N ILE A 499 -20.51 -7.84 -11.12
CA ILE A 499 -21.19 -6.74 -11.81
C ILE A 499 -22.62 -7.11 -12.19
N HIS A 500 -22.85 -8.30 -12.75
CA HIS A 500 -24.09 -8.69 -13.45
C HIS A 500 -24.98 -9.64 -12.64
N GLY A 501 -24.49 -10.14 -11.54
CA GLY A 501 -25.24 -11.09 -10.77
C GLY A 501 -26.38 -10.45 -10.01
N GLY A 502 -27.50 -10.06 -10.55
CA GLY A 502 -28.75 -9.60 -9.90
C GLY A 502 -28.95 -9.94 -8.40
N LEU A 503 -27.90 -10.21 -7.69
CA LEU A 503 -27.71 -10.54 -6.31
C LEU A 503 -27.61 -9.24 -5.52
N ALA A 504 -28.77 -8.69 -5.16
CA ALA A 504 -28.81 -7.49 -4.34
C ALA A 504 -28.13 -7.72 -2.96
N GLY A 505 -27.17 -6.89 -2.63
CA GLY A 505 -26.67 -6.67 -1.27
C GLY A 505 -26.02 -7.89 -0.59
N SER A 506 -26.77 -8.61 0.24
CA SER A 506 -26.21 -9.66 1.11
C SER A 506 -25.64 -10.88 0.38
N ALA A 507 -26.22 -11.28 -0.75
CA ALA A 507 -25.80 -12.48 -1.49
C ALA A 507 -24.48 -12.28 -2.24
N GLN A 508 -24.19 -11.06 -2.74
CA GLN A 508 -22.87 -10.72 -3.32
C GLN A 508 -21.79 -10.74 -2.26
N HIS A 509 -22.04 -10.15 -1.09
CA HIS A 509 -21.11 -10.16 0.02
C HIS A 509 -20.81 -11.59 0.49
N ASP A 510 -21.83 -12.47 0.56
CA ASP A 510 -21.64 -13.88 0.91
C ASP A 510 -20.80 -14.63 -0.14
N LEU A 511 -20.96 -14.30 -1.43
CA LEU A 511 -20.15 -14.86 -2.50
C LEU A 511 -18.67 -14.46 -2.34
N VAL A 512 -18.44 -13.16 -2.13
CA VAL A 512 -17.07 -12.61 -1.99
C VAL A 512 -16.37 -13.17 -0.75
N GLU A 513 -17.08 -13.29 0.37
CA GLU A 513 -16.55 -13.85 1.61
C GLU A 513 -16.15 -15.34 1.46
N LYS A 514 -16.97 -16.14 0.75
CA LYS A 514 -16.77 -17.58 0.57
C LYS A 514 -15.89 -17.96 -0.62
N ALA A 515 -15.56 -17.01 -1.50
CA ALA A 515 -14.73 -17.24 -2.67
C ALA A 515 -13.26 -17.46 -2.27
N ASP A 516 -12.57 -18.35 -2.95
CA ASP A 516 -11.12 -18.57 -2.84
C ASP A 516 -10.35 -17.65 -3.80
N GLY A 517 -11.01 -17.16 -4.85
CA GLY A 517 -10.43 -16.20 -5.79
C GLY A 517 -11.40 -15.73 -6.87
N PHE A 518 -10.96 -14.71 -7.61
CA PHE A 518 -11.66 -14.13 -8.74
C PHE A 518 -10.74 -14.06 -9.96
N ALA A 519 -11.29 -14.39 -11.11
CA ALA A 519 -10.64 -14.39 -12.41
C ALA A 519 -11.16 -13.25 -13.30
N GLU A 520 -10.43 -12.88 -14.33
CA GLU A 520 -10.74 -11.81 -15.28
C GLU A 520 -11.03 -10.46 -14.58
N VAL A 521 -10.28 -10.21 -13.49
CA VAL A 521 -10.50 -9.07 -12.59
C VAL A 521 -9.83 -7.82 -13.19
N PHE A 522 -10.60 -6.75 -13.34
CA PHE A 522 -10.10 -5.41 -13.63
C PHE A 522 -9.76 -4.66 -12.32
N PRO A 523 -9.02 -3.55 -12.39
CA PRO A 523 -8.66 -2.77 -11.20
C PRO A 523 -9.84 -2.37 -10.32
N GLU A 524 -10.95 -1.99 -10.94
CA GLU A 524 -12.20 -1.60 -10.27
C GLU A 524 -12.81 -2.75 -9.47
N HIS A 525 -12.72 -3.97 -10.01
CA HIS A 525 -13.22 -5.17 -9.33
C HIS A 525 -12.37 -5.52 -8.12
N LYS A 526 -11.04 -5.33 -8.18
CA LYS A 526 -10.14 -5.50 -7.03
C LYS A 526 -10.55 -4.56 -5.88
N TYR A 527 -10.81 -3.30 -6.21
CA TYR A 527 -11.30 -2.31 -5.25
C TYR A 527 -12.65 -2.72 -4.64
N GLN A 528 -13.62 -3.13 -5.45
CA GLN A 528 -14.95 -3.56 -5.00
C GLN A 528 -14.89 -4.78 -4.08
N VAL A 529 -14.07 -5.79 -4.40
CA VAL A 529 -13.87 -6.98 -3.54
C VAL A 529 -13.38 -6.57 -2.16
N VAL A 530 -12.36 -5.71 -2.09
CA VAL A 530 -11.84 -5.21 -0.82
C VAL A 530 -12.92 -4.45 -0.05
N GLU A 531 -13.65 -3.55 -0.71
CA GLU A 531 -14.72 -2.78 -0.09
C GLU A 531 -15.85 -3.66 0.46
N MET A 532 -16.31 -4.67 -0.30
CA MET A 532 -17.35 -5.59 0.16
C MET A 532 -16.91 -6.41 1.39
N LEU A 533 -15.65 -6.82 1.46
CA LEU A 533 -15.09 -7.52 2.61
C LEU A 533 -15.04 -6.62 3.85
N GLN A 534 -14.62 -5.36 3.68
CA GLN A 534 -14.61 -4.36 4.76
C GLN A 534 -16.02 -4.05 5.29
N GLN A 535 -17.04 -3.97 4.40
CA GLN A 535 -18.44 -3.77 4.79
C GLN A 535 -19.00 -4.94 5.61
N ARG A 536 -18.42 -6.13 5.50
CA ARG A 536 -18.71 -7.30 6.35
C ARG A 536 -17.95 -7.30 7.68
N GLY A 537 -17.10 -6.33 7.92
CA GLY A 537 -16.30 -6.20 9.14
C GLY A 537 -14.99 -6.96 9.12
N HIS A 538 -14.54 -7.43 7.96
CA HIS A 538 -13.21 -8.03 7.80
C HIS A 538 -12.13 -6.96 7.71
N LEU A 539 -10.99 -7.23 8.34
CA LEU A 539 -9.76 -6.45 8.16
C LEU A 539 -8.95 -7.03 7.00
N THR A 540 -8.87 -6.26 5.93
CA THR A 540 -8.30 -6.72 4.67
C THR A 540 -6.88 -6.22 4.45
N ALA A 541 -5.98 -7.11 4.04
CA ALA A 541 -4.73 -6.72 3.38
C ALA A 541 -4.85 -6.95 1.87
N MET A 542 -4.25 -6.08 1.08
CA MET A 542 -4.15 -6.23 -0.37
C MET A 542 -2.70 -6.16 -0.79
N THR A 543 -2.26 -7.13 -1.60
CA THR A 543 -0.94 -7.09 -2.25
C THR A 543 -1.06 -6.70 -3.70
N GLY A 544 -0.11 -5.94 -4.22
CA GLY A 544 -0.05 -5.58 -5.63
C GLY A 544 1.33 -5.10 -6.04
N ASP A 545 1.62 -5.18 -7.34
CA ASP A 545 2.89 -4.78 -7.94
C ASP A 545 2.74 -3.70 -9.02
N GLY A 546 1.53 -3.52 -9.56
CA GLY A 546 1.25 -2.64 -10.69
C GLY A 546 0.49 -1.36 -10.36
N VAL A 547 0.49 -0.43 -11.30
CA VAL A 547 -0.35 0.79 -11.26
C VAL A 547 -1.83 0.46 -11.11
N ASN A 548 -2.25 -0.68 -11.69
CA ASN A 548 -3.62 -1.16 -11.65
C ASN A 548 -4.09 -1.56 -10.24
N ASP A 549 -3.17 -1.82 -9.32
CA ASP A 549 -3.46 -2.20 -7.94
C ASP A 549 -3.53 -1.02 -6.98
N ALA A 550 -2.99 0.15 -7.38
CA ALA A 550 -2.90 1.32 -6.51
C ALA A 550 -4.23 1.73 -5.84
N PRO A 551 -5.39 1.75 -6.53
CA PRO A 551 -6.67 2.06 -5.89
C PRO A 551 -7.07 1.05 -4.81
N SER A 552 -6.87 -0.25 -5.06
CA SER A 552 -7.21 -1.32 -4.11
C SER A 552 -6.23 -1.40 -2.95
N LEU A 553 -4.93 -1.10 -3.17
CA LEU A 553 -3.92 -0.97 -2.12
C LEU A 553 -4.28 0.15 -1.15
N LYS A 554 -4.68 1.32 -1.68
CA LYS A 554 -5.08 2.47 -0.87
C LYS A 554 -6.39 2.23 -0.11
N LYS A 555 -7.31 1.42 -0.65
CA LYS A 555 -8.59 1.10 -0.03
C LYS A 555 -8.48 0.08 1.09
N ALA A 556 -7.57 -0.89 1.00
CA ALA A 556 -7.36 -1.92 2.00
C ALA A 556 -6.99 -1.33 3.37
N ASP A 557 -7.27 -2.06 4.45
CA ASP A 557 -6.85 -1.68 5.81
C ASP A 557 -5.32 -1.73 5.97
N CYS A 558 -4.67 -2.56 5.12
CA CYS A 558 -3.22 -2.61 4.97
C CYS A 558 -2.86 -2.87 3.51
N GLY A 559 -2.47 -1.84 2.77
CA GLY A 559 -1.94 -1.96 1.42
C GLY A 559 -0.47 -2.39 1.44
N ILE A 560 -0.13 -3.41 0.65
CA ILE A 560 1.20 -4.02 0.62
C ILE A 560 1.74 -3.99 -0.81
N ALA A 561 2.79 -3.22 -1.04
CA ALA A 561 3.55 -3.27 -2.29
C ALA A 561 4.64 -4.36 -2.18
N VAL A 562 4.71 -5.24 -3.19
CA VAL A 562 5.68 -6.34 -3.21
C VAL A 562 6.99 -5.90 -3.87
N GLU A 563 8.03 -6.74 -3.78
CA GLU A 563 9.32 -6.50 -4.43
C GLU A 563 9.15 -6.28 -5.94
N GLY A 564 9.84 -5.28 -6.48
CA GLY A 564 9.77 -4.94 -7.92
C GLY A 564 8.47 -4.24 -8.33
N SER A 565 7.64 -3.84 -7.38
CA SER A 565 6.43 -3.08 -7.65
C SER A 565 6.72 -1.70 -8.23
N THR A 566 5.79 -1.20 -9.04
CA THR A 566 5.87 0.13 -9.62
C THR A 566 5.82 1.22 -8.56
N GLU A 567 6.36 2.38 -8.86
CA GLU A 567 6.33 3.54 -7.94
C GLU A 567 4.90 3.93 -7.52
N ALA A 568 3.93 3.80 -8.44
CA ALA A 568 2.53 4.05 -8.15
C ALA A 568 1.97 3.09 -7.08
N ALA A 569 2.28 1.80 -7.18
CA ALA A 569 1.91 0.82 -6.17
C ALA A 569 2.60 1.08 -4.84
N GLN A 570 3.89 1.42 -4.86
CA GLN A 570 4.64 1.79 -3.65
C GLN A 570 4.06 3.02 -2.97
N ALA A 571 3.72 4.06 -3.74
CA ALA A 571 3.14 5.30 -3.19
C ALA A 571 1.75 5.09 -2.58
N ALA A 572 0.98 4.13 -3.08
CA ALA A 572 -0.35 3.79 -2.59
C ALA A 572 -0.34 2.85 -1.37
N ALA A 573 0.74 2.09 -1.18
CA ALA A 573 0.85 1.09 -0.14
C ALA A 573 1.17 1.70 1.23
N ASP A 574 0.81 0.97 2.29
CA ASP A 574 1.17 1.30 3.67
C ASP A 574 2.48 0.64 4.09
N ILE A 575 2.81 -0.50 3.47
CA ILE A 575 4.05 -1.25 3.68
C ILE A 575 4.63 -1.66 2.33
N VAL A 576 5.93 -1.48 2.15
CA VAL A 576 6.67 -1.89 0.94
C VAL A 576 7.64 -3.00 1.30
N PHE A 577 7.53 -4.14 0.63
CA PHE A 577 8.44 -5.26 0.80
C PHE A 577 9.57 -5.21 -0.24
N LEU A 578 10.81 -5.29 0.25
CA LEU A 578 12.05 -5.33 -0.55
C LEU A 578 12.59 -6.75 -0.72
N ALA A 579 11.82 -7.76 -0.35
CA ALA A 579 12.15 -9.16 -0.51
C ALA A 579 10.97 -9.90 -1.16
N PRO A 580 11.25 -10.87 -2.02
CA PRO A 580 10.23 -11.54 -2.78
C PRO A 580 9.40 -12.51 -1.95
N GLY A 581 8.16 -12.73 -2.40
CA GLY A 581 7.33 -13.85 -1.95
C GLY A 581 6.38 -13.53 -0.80
N LEU A 582 5.40 -14.41 -0.66
CA LEU A 582 4.35 -14.33 0.35
C LEU A 582 4.88 -14.62 1.77
N SER A 583 5.97 -15.39 1.88
CA SER A 583 6.60 -15.77 3.16
C SER A 583 7.00 -14.56 4.00
N THR A 584 7.56 -13.54 3.36
CA THR A 584 7.95 -12.30 4.03
C THR A 584 6.75 -11.54 4.61
N ILE A 585 5.60 -11.60 3.93
CA ILE A 585 4.34 -10.98 4.39
C ILE A 585 3.81 -11.73 5.61
N VAL A 586 3.81 -13.07 5.58
CA VAL A 586 3.36 -13.90 6.72
C VAL A 586 4.27 -13.69 7.93
N ASP A 587 5.57 -13.60 7.74
CA ASP A 587 6.52 -13.28 8.82
C ASP A 587 6.30 -11.86 9.38
N ALA A 588 5.98 -10.89 8.53
CA ALA A 588 5.63 -9.55 8.96
C ALA A 588 4.33 -9.52 9.79
N ILE A 589 3.32 -10.32 9.43
CA ILE A 589 2.09 -10.47 10.20
C ILE A 589 2.36 -11.05 11.60
N LYS A 590 3.20 -12.09 11.70
CA LYS A 590 3.61 -12.66 12.99
C LYS A 590 4.29 -11.60 13.86
N LEU A 591 5.21 -10.84 13.27
CA LEU A 591 5.92 -9.78 13.97
C LEU A 591 4.98 -8.63 14.38
N ALA A 592 4.04 -8.23 13.53
CA ALA A 592 3.02 -7.25 13.86
C ALA A 592 2.15 -7.69 15.03
N ARG A 593 1.76 -8.97 15.08
CA ARG A 593 1.02 -9.56 16.22
C ARG A 593 1.84 -9.58 17.51
N GLN A 594 3.16 -9.80 17.43
CA GLN A 594 4.05 -9.68 18.59
C GLN A 594 4.10 -8.24 19.12
N ILE A 595 4.21 -7.26 18.23
CA ILE A 595 4.21 -5.83 18.58
C ILE A 595 2.89 -5.46 19.24
N PHE A 596 1.76 -5.91 18.68
CA PHE A 596 0.45 -5.69 19.25
C PHE A 596 0.30 -6.31 20.66
N GLN A 597 0.81 -7.53 20.86
CA GLN A 597 0.79 -8.19 22.17
C GLN A 597 1.62 -7.43 23.22
N ARG A 598 2.78 -6.88 22.83
CA ARG A 598 3.56 -6.01 23.71
C ARG A 598 2.76 -4.78 24.15
N MET A 599 2.12 -4.10 23.21
CA MET A 599 1.28 -2.93 23.50
C MET A 599 0.12 -3.29 24.42
N LYS A 600 -0.57 -4.39 24.15
CA LYS A 600 -1.69 -4.88 24.96
C LYS A 600 -1.26 -5.21 26.39
N ALA A 601 -0.14 -5.91 26.56
CA ALA A 601 0.42 -6.24 27.87
C ALA A 601 0.80 -4.97 28.65
N TYR A 602 1.42 -4.00 27.99
CA TYR A 602 1.74 -2.72 28.61
C TYR A 602 0.50 -1.95 29.09
N ILE A 603 -0.53 -1.87 28.26
CA ILE A 603 -1.78 -1.20 28.60
C ILE A 603 -2.45 -1.87 29.80
N GLN A 604 -2.54 -3.21 29.81
CA GLN A 604 -3.09 -3.98 30.94
C GLN A 604 -2.30 -3.72 32.23
N TYR A 605 -0.98 -3.77 32.15
CA TYR A 605 -0.12 -3.45 33.29
C TYR A 605 -0.37 -2.03 33.81
N ARG A 606 -0.43 -1.04 32.91
CA ARG A 606 -0.60 0.36 33.30
C ARG A 606 -1.94 0.64 33.98
N ILE A 607 -3.02 0.09 33.45
CA ILE A 607 -4.34 0.20 34.06
C ILE A 607 -4.36 -0.47 35.44
N ALA A 608 -3.79 -1.68 35.57
CA ALA A 608 -3.71 -2.40 36.82
C ALA A 608 -2.89 -1.65 37.88
N LEU A 609 -1.77 -1.05 37.49
CA LEU A 609 -0.91 -0.26 38.37
C LEU A 609 -1.63 1.00 38.88
N CYS A 610 -2.32 1.74 38.00
CA CYS A 610 -3.09 2.91 38.39
C CYS A 610 -4.16 2.52 39.42
N LEU A 611 -4.96 1.51 39.13
CA LEU A 611 -5.99 1.01 40.06
C LEU A 611 -5.42 0.54 41.39
N HIS A 612 -4.32 -0.22 41.37
CA HIS A 612 -3.64 -0.69 42.57
C HIS A 612 -3.26 0.48 43.49
N LEU A 613 -2.56 1.48 42.96
CA LEU A 613 -2.10 2.62 43.74
C LEU A 613 -3.27 3.50 44.23
N GLU A 614 -4.28 3.75 43.37
CA GLU A 614 -5.46 4.54 43.75
C GLU A 614 -6.25 3.87 44.86
N ILE A 615 -6.54 2.55 44.75
CA ILE A 615 -7.23 1.77 45.80
C ILE A 615 -6.44 1.83 47.08
N TYR A 616 -5.14 1.55 47.04
CA TYR A 616 -4.31 1.53 48.24
C TYR A 616 -4.24 2.90 48.92
N LEU A 617 -4.00 3.98 48.18
CA LEU A 617 -3.89 5.34 48.70
C LEU A 617 -5.19 5.81 49.34
N VAL A 618 -6.32 5.64 48.64
CA VAL A 618 -7.63 6.08 49.17
C VAL A 618 -8.06 5.26 50.38
N THR A 619 -7.88 3.93 50.35
CA THR A 619 -8.22 3.08 51.50
C THR A 619 -7.29 3.33 52.69
N SER A 620 -6.00 3.58 52.48
CA SER A 620 -5.04 3.94 53.53
C SER A 620 -5.43 5.25 54.21
N MET A 621 -5.80 6.26 53.44
CA MET A 621 -6.30 7.53 53.98
C MET A 621 -7.57 7.34 54.81
N ILE A 622 -8.55 6.58 54.30
CA ILE A 622 -9.83 6.42 54.96
C ILE A 622 -9.74 5.56 56.25
N ILE A 623 -8.96 4.47 56.23
CA ILE A 623 -8.91 3.47 57.31
C ILE A 623 -7.91 3.88 58.39
N ILE A 624 -6.69 4.27 58.03
CA ILE A 624 -5.58 4.41 58.98
C ILE A 624 -5.18 5.87 59.21
N ASP A 625 -5.60 6.80 58.34
CA ASP A 625 -5.23 8.22 58.40
C ASP A 625 -3.71 8.44 58.13
N GLU A 626 -3.09 7.56 57.37
CA GLU A 626 -1.71 7.69 56.99
C GLU A 626 -1.57 8.02 55.48
N THR A 627 -0.66 8.91 55.20
CA THR A 627 -0.28 9.29 53.83
C THR A 627 1.09 8.71 53.48
N VAL A 628 1.20 8.27 52.25
CA VAL A 628 2.52 8.02 51.63
C VAL A 628 3.06 9.35 51.14
N ARG A 629 4.34 9.63 51.36
CA ARG A 629 4.99 10.85 50.87
C ARG A 629 4.87 10.96 49.36
N SER A 630 4.47 12.13 48.88
CA SER A 630 4.26 12.42 47.44
C SER A 630 5.51 12.16 46.60
N ASP A 631 6.69 12.56 47.13
CA ASP A 631 7.97 12.34 46.44
C ASP A 631 8.23 10.84 46.16
N LEU A 632 7.96 9.95 47.12
CA LEU A 632 8.12 8.50 46.91
C LEU A 632 7.18 7.95 45.85
N ILE A 633 5.92 8.42 45.84
CA ILE A 633 4.93 8.01 44.84
C ILE A 633 5.34 8.46 43.42
N VAL A 634 5.82 9.68 43.33
CA VAL A 634 6.32 10.23 42.06
C VAL A 634 7.52 9.42 41.55
N PHE A 635 8.44 9.02 42.46
CA PHE A 635 9.56 8.13 42.09
C PHE A 635 9.08 6.74 41.66
N ILE A 636 8.09 6.15 42.30
CA ILE A 636 7.51 4.86 41.91
C ILE A 636 6.92 4.96 40.50
N ALA A 637 6.16 6.01 40.22
CA ALA A 637 5.59 6.25 38.89
C ALA A 637 6.69 6.42 37.81
N LEU A 638 7.73 7.19 38.11
CA LEU A 638 8.86 7.41 37.22
C LEU A 638 9.61 6.12 36.91
N PHE A 639 9.98 5.34 37.93
CA PHE A 639 10.70 4.09 37.72
C PHE A 639 9.84 3.04 37.03
N ALA A 640 8.54 3.01 37.27
CA ALA A 640 7.60 2.17 36.55
C ALA A 640 7.56 2.54 35.06
N ASP A 641 7.47 3.80 34.70
CA ASP A 641 7.48 4.27 33.32
C ASP A 641 8.80 3.97 32.62
N LEU A 642 9.95 4.21 33.27
CA LEU A 642 11.27 3.86 32.74
C LEU A 642 11.46 2.36 32.50
N ALA A 643 11.03 1.53 33.47
CA ALA A 643 11.11 0.08 33.34
C ALA A 643 10.23 -0.45 32.19
N THR A 644 9.09 0.17 31.96
CA THR A 644 8.15 -0.26 30.90
C THR A 644 8.63 0.07 29.48
N ILE A 645 9.57 0.98 29.30
CA ILE A 645 10.19 1.20 27.98
C ILE A 645 10.85 -0.09 27.47
N ALA A 646 11.36 -0.94 28.37
CA ALA A 646 11.95 -2.22 28.02
C ALA A 646 10.92 -3.19 27.37
N VAL A 647 9.61 -3.01 27.56
CA VAL A 647 8.56 -3.82 26.93
C VAL A 647 8.62 -3.74 25.40
N ALA A 648 9.10 -2.64 24.84
CA ALA A 648 9.29 -2.50 23.40
C ALA A 648 10.25 -3.56 22.81
N TYR A 649 11.16 -4.09 23.64
CA TYR A 649 12.16 -5.09 23.27
C TYR A 649 11.86 -6.50 23.80
N ASP A 650 10.71 -6.68 24.46
CA ASP A 650 10.32 -7.97 25.03
C ASP A 650 10.11 -9.04 23.94
N ASN A 651 10.44 -10.30 24.28
CA ASN A 651 10.21 -11.44 23.39
C ASN A 651 8.79 -12.00 23.59
N ALA A 652 7.78 -11.20 23.24
CA ALA A 652 6.39 -11.60 23.35
C ALA A 652 6.03 -12.71 22.37
N HIS A 653 5.13 -13.61 22.75
CA HIS A 653 4.55 -14.58 21.84
C HIS A 653 3.54 -13.88 20.91
N PHE A 654 3.45 -14.32 19.65
CA PHE A 654 2.39 -13.87 18.75
C PHE A 654 1.14 -14.75 18.93
N GLU A 655 -0.04 -14.15 18.81
CA GLU A 655 -1.29 -14.91 18.76
C GLU A 655 -1.46 -15.58 17.38
N ALA A 656 -1.91 -16.84 17.40
CA ALA A 656 -2.13 -17.61 16.16
C ALA A 656 -3.33 -17.12 15.34
N ARG A 657 -4.19 -16.28 15.92
CA ARG A 657 -5.38 -15.70 15.25
C ARG A 657 -5.23 -14.20 15.07
N PRO A 658 -5.97 -13.58 14.14
CA PRO A 658 -6.06 -12.13 14.03
C PRO A 658 -6.39 -11.48 15.37
N VAL A 659 -5.70 -10.38 15.68
CA VAL A 659 -5.81 -9.73 16.99
C VAL A 659 -6.73 -8.52 16.92
N GLU A 660 -7.51 -8.34 17.97
CA GLU A 660 -8.41 -7.21 18.18
C GLU A 660 -8.19 -6.59 19.57
N TRP A 661 -8.53 -5.32 19.68
CA TRP A 661 -8.43 -4.55 20.94
C TRP A 661 -9.44 -4.95 21.99
N GLN A 662 -10.04 -5.99 22.10
CA GLN A 662 -11.02 -6.45 23.09
C GLN A 662 -10.99 -5.63 24.41
N LEU A 663 -11.27 -4.33 24.33
CA LEU A 663 -11.16 -3.38 25.44
C LEU A 663 -11.88 -3.83 26.72
N PRO A 664 -13.12 -4.41 26.66
CA PRO A 664 -13.78 -4.90 27.86
C PRO A 664 -12.97 -5.97 28.58
N LYS A 665 -12.33 -6.87 27.85
CA LYS A 665 -11.48 -7.93 28.41
C LYS A 665 -10.22 -7.36 29.06
N ILE A 666 -9.60 -6.36 28.44
CA ILE A 666 -8.44 -5.65 28.98
C ILE A 666 -8.81 -5.01 30.32
N TRP A 667 -9.95 -4.31 30.40
CA TRP A 667 -10.44 -3.68 31.61
C TRP A 667 -10.74 -4.69 32.73
N VAL A 668 -11.45 -5.76 32.43
CA VAL A 668 -11.78 -6.79 33.44
C VAL A 668 -10.53 -7.41 34.06
N ILE A 669 -9.56 -7.79 33.22
CA ILE A 669 -8.28 -8.37 33.68
C ILE A 669 -7.52 -7.36 34.53
N SER A 670 -7.42 -6.10 34.07
CA SER A 670 -6.68 -5.06 34.77
C SER A 670 -7.33 -4.69 36.13
N VAL A 671 -8.66 -4.68 36.21
CA VAL A 671 -9.38 -4.44 37.46
C VAL A 671 -9.11 -5.58 38.45
N ILE A 672 -9.21 -6.84 38.01
CA ILE A 672 -8.92 -7.99 38.88
C ILE A 672 -7.48 -7.92 39.42
N LEU A 673 -6.51 -7.66 38.54
CA LEU A 673 -5.10 -7.54 38.91
C LEU A 673 -4.87 -6.37 39.87
N GLY A 674 -5.45 -5.19 39.59
CA GLY A 674 -5.31 -4.01 40.42
C GLY A 674 -5.87 -4.22 41.86
N VAL A 675 -7.03 -4.86 41.96
CA VAL A 675 -7.65 -5.19 43.27
C VAL A 675 -6.81 -6.22 44.03
N LEU A 676 -6.34 -7.29 43.36
CA LEU A 676 -5.48 -8.30 43.98
C LEU A 676 -4.15 -7.71 44.46
N LEU A 677 -3.52 -6.84 43.69
CA LEU A 677 -2.28 -6.16 44.06
C LEU A 677 -2.51 -5.19 45.23
N GLY A 678 -3.65 -4.46 45.24
CA GLY A 678 -4.05 -3.60 46.36
C GLY A 678 -4.25 -4.40 47.64
N ALA A 679 -4.94 -5.54 47.58
CA ALA A 679 -5.11 -6.44 48.72
C ALA A 679 -3.78 -7.03 49.20
N ALA A 680 -2.90 -7.45 48.30
CA ALA A 680 -1.57 -7.95 48.65
C ALA A 680 -0.72 -6.89 49.37
N THR A 681 -0.78 -5.63 48.91
CA THR A 681 -0.08 -4.52 49.57
C THR A 681 -0.58 -4.30 51.01
N TRP A 682 -1.89 -4.42 51.22
CA TRP A 682 -2.49 -4.38 52.58
C TRP A 682 -2.04 -5.52 53.47
N ILE A 683 -1.86 -6.73 52.94
CA ILE A 683 -1.40 -7.90 53.70
C ILE A 683 0.06 -7.76 54.13
N ILE A 684 0.90 -7.17 53.25
CA ILE A 684 2.32 -7.01 53.53
C ILE A 684 2.61 -5.88 54.53
N ARG A 685 1.74 -4.89 54.60
CA ARG A 685 1.84 -3.80 55.56
C ARG A 685 1.53 -4.25 56.99
#